data_fb5cc69e183aeaafda7182ab0394c0b3
#
_entry.id   fb5cc69e183aeaafda7182ab0394c0b3
#
_cell.length_a   1.000
_cell.length_b   1.000
_cell.length_c   1.000
_cell.angle_alpha   90.00
_cell.angle_beta   90.00
_cell.angle_gamma   90.00
#
_symmetry.space_group_name_H-M   'P 1'
#
loop_
_entity.id
_entity.type
_entity.pdbx_description
1 polymer ?
#
loop_
_entity_poly.entity_id
_entity_poly.type
_entity_poly.pdbx_seq_one_letter_code
_entity_poly.pdbx_strand_id
1 'polypeptide(L)'
;MCAIALISFRAQAFTLEDITSEKFRPHDVAETYPSTDGVHYYAATNGNTRIVKCEYRTGHEVDTLFDVKTARECNLKSFDGFSLSPDEKHLLIYADSEPIYRRSFKATYYTFEIRRNLLKPLSEGGKQQVAVYSPNGRMVAFVRDNNIYIKKLDYGTEVAVTRDGKRNQIINGVPDWVYEEEFAMTSTLQWSPNDETLAFVKFDESQVPMYAFQLYEGYCPAYPEYRFYPGSFTYKYPVAGETNSRVSVYSYTVDTRALKEMKLPISADSYIPRIQFTPDPDRLAVVTLNRTQNEMDIYAVNPKSGVSKLLLRETDKAWIDEPILDNLAFYPDFFILASCRSGYQHLYRYNYNGTLARQITRGEWNVSSFLGYDANSGSYFYESNQEGPLYKAIYKINAKGVETKLSTLKGTNTAVFNPSCTYFINRYSSSSEPLVVTVCDARGKTLRTLEDNAALKTFAAQSQLPVKEFFTCPNAAGEPMNGYMLKPLDFDPSKRYPVVMSQYSGPGSQSVLDDWKVDWEYYLASQGFIVACVDGRGTGGRSRAYETAVYMHLGKYETEDQVAGARYMSSLPYVDGNRIGIYGWSYGGYETLMAMSTGGGIYRAGVAIAPVTDWRYYDTIYAERFMRTPQENGDGYRQSAPITHAANLKGNLLIVSGTADDNVHYLNTLQYSAALVEAGIQFDSQIYTNKDHHIRGCNTRLHLFTRVCNFFNDKLNR
;
A
#
# COMPACT_ATOMS: atom_id res chain seq x y z
N MET A 1 -30.53 13.27 57.30
CA MET A 1 -30.49 12.31 56.18
C MET A 1 -29.99 13.07 54.97
N CYS A 2 -28.68 12.97 54.65
CA CYS A 2 -28.13 13.53 53.43
C CYS A 2 -28.33 12.50 52.31
N ALA A 3 -29.11 12.83 51.31
CA ALA A 3 -29.25 12.03 50.09
C ALA A 3 -27.98 12.25 49.25
N ILE A 4 -27.12 11.23 49.14
CA ILE A 4 -26.02 11.19 48.19
C ILE A 4 -26.64 10.92 46.81
N ALA A 5 -26.73 11.94 45.96
CA ALA A 5 -27.07 11.77 44.57
C ALA A 5 -25.90 11.04 43.87
N LEU A 6 -26.09 9.75 43.59
CA LEU A 6 -25.24 9.01 42.65
C LEU A 6 -25.47 9.60 41.26
N ILE A 7 -24.56 10.51 40.85
CA ILE A 7 -24.45 10.91 39.45
C ILE A 7 -23.83 9.71 38.75
N SER A 8 -24.67 8.89 38.11
CA SER A 8 -24.19 7.90 37.16
C SER A 8 -23.63 8.66 35.95
N PHE A 9 -22.33 8.79 35.86
CA PHE A 9 -21.68 9.13 34.59
C PHE A 9 -22.03 7.99 33.62
N ARG A 10 -23.04 8.20 32.77
CA ARG A 10 -23.17 7.39 31.57
C ARG A 10 -21.94 7.70 30.74
N ALA A 11 -21.09 6.72 30.55
CA ALA A 11 -20.00 6.81 29.59
C ALA A 11 -20.59 7.29 28.25
N GLN A 12 -19.99 8.28 27.67
CA GLN A 12 -20.46 8.86 26.41
C GLN A 12 -20.20 7.82 25.31
N ALA A 13 -21.26 7.18 24.83
CA ALA A 13 -21.15 6.25 23.71
C ALA A 13 -20.61 7.01 22.48
N PHE A 14 -19.58 6.49 21.85
CA PHE A 14 -19.06 7.03 20.58
C PHE A 14 -20.11 6.88 19.46
N THR A 15 -20.01 7.70 18.45
CA THR A 15 -20.91 7.74 17.30
C THR A 15 -20.20 7.28 16.02
N LEU A 16 -20.96 6.93 14.98
CA LEU A 16 -20.40 6.66 13.66
C LEU A 16 -19.70 7.89 13.08
N GLU A 17 -20.16 9.10 13.41
CA GLU A 17 -19.50 10.34 13.02
C GLU A 17 -18.12 10.49 13.69
N ASP A 18 -17.95 10.09 14.95
CA ASP A 18 -16.65 10.11 15.63
C ASP A 18 -15.64 9.21 14.90
N ILE A 19 -16.09 8.06 14.37
CA ILE A 19 -15.24 7.15 13.57
C ILE A 19 -14.93 7.76 12.20
N THR A 20 -15.96 8.19 11.47
CA THR A 20 -15.79 8.67 10.10
C THR A 20 -15.12 10.04 9.99
N SER A 21 -15.12 10.82 11.07
CA SER A 21 -14.32 12.04 11.23
C SER A 21 -12.90 11.79 11.76
N GLU A 22 -12.49 10.54 11.82
CA GLU A 22 -11.14 10.09 12.19
C GLU A 22 -10.71 10.44 13.64
N LYS A 23 -11.64 10.64 14.57
CA LYS A 23 -11.31 10.92 15.99
C LYS A 23 -10.54 9.79 16.68
N PHE A 24 -10.68 8.55 16.19
CA PHE A 24 -9.92 7.38 16.68
C PHE A 24 -8.65 7.10 15.89
N ARG A 25 -8.31 7.95 14.90
CA ARG A 25 -7.06 7.85 14.17
C ARG A 25 -5.92 8.34 15.05
N PRO A 26 -4.88 7.52 15.26
CA PRO A 26 -3.72 7.95 16.02
C PRO A 26 -2.97 9.04 15.26
N HIS A 27 -2.44 9.99 16.00
CA HIS A 27 -1.46 10.93 15.49
C HIS A 27 -0.14 10.19 15.27
N ASP A 28 0.49 10.40 14.10
CA ASP A 28 1.86 9.95 13.83
C ASP A 28 2.80 11.17 13.78
N VAL A 29 4.06 10.94 14.02
CA VAL A 29 5.08 11.97 13.85
C VAL A 29 5.29 12.26 12.36
N ALA A 30 5.70 13.48 12.04
CA ALA A 30 6.10 13.84 10.68
C ALA A 30 7.16 12.88 10.16
N GLU A 31 7.18 12.66 8.86
CA GLU A 31 8.20 11.85 8.22
C GLU A 31 9.59 12.37 8.58
N THR A 32 10.49 11.46 8.92
CA THR A 32 11.85 11.78 9.36
C THR A 32 12.85 11.28 8.33
N TYR A 33 13.82 12.14 8.00
CA TYR A 33 14.89 11.81 7.06
C TYR A 33 16.21 11.71 7.83
N PRO A 34 16.86 10.53 7.85
CA PRO A 34 18.13 10.36 8.55
C PRO A 34 19.21 11.27 7.97
N SER A 35 20.03 11.90 8.85
CA SER A 35 21.26 12.58 8.42
C SER A 35 22.36 11.55 8.14
N THR A 36 23.25 11.88 7.20
CA THR A 36 24.41 11.06 6.85
C THR A 36 25.42 10.93 8.00
N ASP A 37 25.37 11.83 8.98
CA ASP A 37 26.24 11.78 10.17
C ASP A 37 25.88 10.65 11.15
N GLY A 38 24.75 9.97 10.95
CA GLY A 38 24.29 8.84 11.77
C GLY A 38 23.83 9.20 13.19
N VAL A 39 23.79 10.48 13.55
CA VAL A 39 23.44 10.98 14.89
C VAL A 39 22.16 11.80 14.88
N HIS A 40 21.88 12.44 13.75
CA HIS A 40 20.75 13.36 13.59
C HIS A 40 19.74 12.87 12.55
N TYR A 41 18.56 13.45 12.59
CA TYR A 41 17.53 13.32 11.57
C TYR A 41 16.90 14.69 11.28
N TYR A 42 16.25 14.80 10.13
CA TYR A 42 15.49 15.98 9.71
C TYR A 42 14.00 15.70 9.79
N ALA A 43 13.23 16.71 10.16
CA ALA A 43 11.77 16.62 10.22
C ALA A 43 11.12 17.97 9.90
N ALA A 44 9.92 17.91 9.30
CA ALA A 44 9.06 19.06 9.19
C ALA A 44 8.34 19.34 10.52
N THR A 45 8.18 20.61 10.88
CA THR A 45 7.52 21.03 12.13
C THR A 45 6.58 22.23 11.90
N ASN A 46 5.78 22.55 12.93
CA ASN A 46 4.87 23.70 12.94
C ASN A 46 3.89 23.73 11.74
N GLY A 47 3.25 22.58 11.43
CA GLY A 47 2.34 22.50 10.30
C GLY A 47 3.04 22.70 8.96
N ASN A 48 4.20 22.08 8.78
CA ASN A 48 5.02 22.16 7.58
C ASN A 48 5.43 23.59 7.19
N THR A 49 5.88 24.38 8.17
CA THR A 49 6.45 25.72 7.94
C THR A 49 7.94 25.79 8.23
N ARG A 50 8.49 24.77 8.93
CA ARG A 50 9.92 24.68 9.27
C ARG A 50 10.45 23.29 9.01
N ILE A 51 11.74 23.19 8.63
CA ILE A 51 12.52 21.97 8.54
C ILE A 51 13.66 22.10 9.53
N VAL A 52 13.75 21.15 10.46
CA VAL A 52 14.71 21.17 11.57
C VAL A 52 15.61 19.95 11.56
N LYS A 53 16.82 20.09 12.10
CA LYS A 53 17.76 19.00 12.39
C LYS A 53 17.69 18.68 13.87
N CYS A 54 17.40 17.42 14.21
CA CYS A 54 17.25 16.96 15.59
C CYS A 54 18.22 15.81 15.89
N GLU A 55 18.73 15.76 17.13
CA GLU A 55 19.54 14.64 17.60
C GLU A 55 18.64 13.44 17.94
N TYR A 56 18.96 12.22 17.46
CA TYR A 56 18.19 11.02 17.78
C TYR A 56 18.05 10.78 19.27
N ARG A 57 19.16 10.89 20.00
CA ARG A 57 19.24 10.51 21.41
C ARG A 57 18.45 11.43 22.33
N THR A 58 18.60 12.72 22.19
CA THR A 58 18.05 13.74 23.11
C THR A 58 16.77 14.38 22.57
N GLY A 59 16.59 14.40 21.26
CA GLY A 59 15.54 15.17 20.59
C GLY A 59 15.80 16.66 20.49
N HIS A 60 17.00 17.11 20.91
CA HIS A 60 17.36 18.51 20.84
C HIS A 60 17.39 18.97 19.37
N GLU A 61 16.68 20.04 19.07
CA GLU A 61 16.76 20.75 17.80
C GLU A 61 18.10 21.48 17.74
N VAL A 62 19.02 20.98 16.92
CA VAL A 62 20.38 21.53 16.80
C VAL A 62 20.48 22.61 15.73
N ASP A 63 19.58 22.59 14.75
CA ASP A 63 19.55 23.58 13.67
C ASP A 63 18.16 23.69 13.04
N THR A 64 17.86 24.88 12.50
CA THR A 64 16.71 25.12 11.62
C THR A 64 17.21 25.31 10.20
N LEU A 65 16.97 24.33 9.34
CA LEU A 65 17.45 24.37 7.95
C LEU A 65 16.61 25.32 7.09
N PHE A 66 15.30 25.31 7.31
CA PHE A 66 14.34 26.11 6.54
C PHE A 66 13.22 26.63 7.43
N ASP A 67 12.82 27.88 7.22
CA ASP A 67 11.63 28.49 7.83
C ASP A 67 10.98 29.43 6.81
N VAL A 68 9.71 29.23 6.48
CA VAL A 68 8.97 30.05 5.51
C VAL A 68 8.98 31.54 5.85
N LYS A 69 9.15 31.90 7.14
CA LYS A 69 9.17 33.28 7.61
C LYS A 69 10.50 34.00 7.39
N THR A 70 11.59 33.28 7.34
CA THR A 70 12.95 33.85 7.29
C THR A 70 13.67 33.53 5.99
N ALA A 71 13.22 32.54 5.22
CA ALA A 71 13.79 32.18 3.93
C ALA A 71 13.62 33.33 2.92
N ARG A 72 14.73 33.67 2.23
CA ARG A 72 14.74 34.72 1.22
C ARG A 72 14.00 34.28 -0.03
N GLU A 73 13.26 35.18 -0.68
CA GLU A 73 12.45 34.95 -1.88
C GLU A 73 11.35 33.91 -1.66
N CYS A 74 10.97 33.64 -0.40
CA CYS A 74 9.93 32.67 -0.05
C CYS A 74 8.55 33.35 0.02
N ASN A 75 7.62 32.85 -0.77
CA ASN A 75 6.21 33.26 -0.75
C ASN A 75 5.28 32.13 -0.24
N LEU A 76 5.86 31.02 0.26
CA LEU A 76 5.10 29.89 0.78
C LEU A 76 4.48 30.21 2.13
N LYS A 77 3.25 29.77 2.35
CA LYS A 77 2.63 29.75 3.69
C LYS A 77 2.99 28.48 4.45
N SER A 78 3.07 27.37 3.74
CA SER A 78 3.48 26.04 4.17
C SER A 78 3.95 25.25 2.96
N PHE A 79 4.49 24.07 3.16
CA PHE A 79 4.88 23.15 2.09
C PHE A 79 4.23 21.78 2.29
N ASP A 80 4.15 20.96 1.23
CA ASP A 80 3.56 19.64 1.29
C ASP A 80 4.58 18.58 1.69
N GLY A 81 5.86 18.78 1.34
CA GLY A 81 6.95 17.92 1.73
C GLY A 81 8.31 18.43 1.25
N PHE A 82 9.35 17.67 1.58
CA PHE A 82 10.73 18.00 1.23
C PHE A 82 11.63 16.78 1.08
N SER A 83 12.79 16.96 0.47
CA SER A 83 13.90 16.03 0.51
C SER A 83 15.23 16.78 0.56
N LEU A 84 16.28 16.12 1.06
CA LEU A 84 17.63 16.69 1.11
C LEU A 84 18.45 16.27 -0.10
N SER A 85 19.38 17.13 -0.52
CA SER A 85 20.48 16.68 -1.37
C SER A 85 21.36 15.68 -0.60
N PRO A 86 22.00 14.71 -1.27
CA PRO A 86 22.87 13.74 -0.58
C PRO A 86 24.06 14.37 0.18
N ASP A 87 24.49 15.57 -0.22
CA ASP A 87 25.53 16.34 0.48
C ASP A 87 24.98 17.24 1.61
N GLU A 88 23.67 17.18 1.88
CA GLU A 88 22.93 17.92 2.91
C GLU A 88 23.07 19.46 2.83
N LYS A 89 23.39 20.02 1.66
CA LYS A 89 23.53 21.49 1.48
C LYS A 89 22.30 22.16 0.88
N HIS A 90 21.43 21.36 0.26
CA HIS A 90 20.23 21.84 -0.41
C HIS A 90 18.99 21.03 0.01
N LEU A 91 17.83 21.67 -0.10
CA LEU A 91 16.52 21.03 0.03
C LEU A 91 15.76 21.15 -1.29
N LEU A 92 15.08 20.08 -1.69
CA LEU A 92 13.92 20.16 -2.56
C LEU A 92 12.69 20.30 -1.66
N ILE A 93 11.93 21.37 -1.86
CA ILE A 93 10.68 21.64 -1.15
C ILE A 93 9.57 21.66 -2.21
N TYR A 94 8.41 21.06 -1.94
CA TYR A 94 7.30 21.10 -2.86
C TYR A 94 6.01 21.55 -2.17
N ALA A 95 5.17 22.24 -2.94
CA ALA A 95 3.89 22.78 -2.50
C ALA A 95 2.88 22.76 -3.64
N ASP A 96 1.62 23.03 -3.33
CA ASP A 96 0.51 23.02 -4.28
C ASP A 96 0.37 21.69 -5.03
N SER A 97 0.45 20.58 -4.30
CA SER A 97 0.36 19.24 -4.85
C SER A 97 -1.04 18.95 -5.40
N GLU A 98 -1.08 18.41 -6.62
CA GLU A 98 -2.28 17.92 -7.28
C GLU A 98 -2.13 16.43 -7.54
N PRO A 99 -3.02 15.57 -7.00
CA PRO A 99 -2.94 14.14 -7.24
C PRO A 99 -3.13 13.82 -8.72
N ILE A 100 -2.42 12.79 -9.20
CA ILE A 100 -2.58 12.24 -10.55
C ILE A 100 -3.33 10.91 -10.44
N TYR A 101 -2.78 9.96 -9.70
CA TYR A 101 -3.36 8.66 -9.37
C TYR A 101 -3.25 8.40 -7.86
N ARG A 102 -3.30 7.14 -7.44
CA ARG A 102 -3.28 6.77 -6.02
C ARG A 102 -2.05 7.28 -5.25
N ARG A 103 -0.88 7.30 -5.89
CA ARG A 103 0.42 7.63 -5.26
C ARG A 103 1.10 8.83 -5.89
N SER A 104 0.91 9.04 -7.18
CA SER A 104 1.56 10.10 -7.93
C SER A 104 0.84 11.43 -7.82
N PHE A 105 1.61 12.48 -7.88
CA PHE A 105 1.14 13.87 -7.89
C PHE A 105 2.08 14.74 -8.72
N LYS A 106 1.61 15.90 -9.12
CA LYS A 106 2.42 17.01 -9.62
C LYS A 106 2.36 18.18 -8.63
N ALA A 107 3.46 18.88 -8.46
CA ALA A 107 3.60 19.99 -7.52
C ALA A 107 4.52 21.07 -8.07
N THR A 108 4.50 22.24 -7.45
CA THR A 108 5.54 23.24 -7.66
C THR A 108 6.73 22.90 -6.79
N TYR A 109 7.85 22.52 -7.40
CA TYR A 109 9.08 22.23 -6.70
C TYR A 109 9.98 23.47 -6.61
N TYR A 110 10.67 23.56 -5.49
CA TYR A 110 11.63 24.62 -5.17
C TYR A 110 12.96 23.99 -4.77
N THR A 111 14.06 24.64 -5.12
CA THR A 111 15.38 24.37 -4.56
C THR A 111 15.68 25.41 -3.49
N PHE A 112 16.18 24.95 -2.35
CA PHE A 112 16.60 25.83 -1.27
C PHE A 112 18.07 25.60 -0.92
N GLU A 113 18.89 26.64 -1.06
CA GLU A 113 20.30 26.60 -0.67
C GLU A 113 20.43 27.04 0.79
N ILE A 114 20.71 26.08 1.68
CA ILE A 114 20.70 26.28 3.14
C ILE A 114 21.63 27.43 3.56
N ARG A 115 22.88 27.43 3.08
CA ARG A 115 23.88 28.46 3.45
C ARG A 115 23.47 29.89 3.08
N ARG A 116 22.80 30.04 1.94
CA ARG A 116 22.33 31.34 1.46
C ARG A 116 20.96 31.71 1.97
N ASN A 117 20.26 30.79 2.62
CA ASN A 117 18.87 30.93 3.02
C ASN A 117 17.98 31.39 1.86
N LEU A 118 18.12 30.77 0.68
CA LEU A 118 17.53 31.23 -0.57
C LEU A 118 16.67 30.15 -1.22
N LEU A 119 15.39 30.44 -1.35
CA LEU A 119 14.40 29.58 -2.03
C LEU A 119 14.23 30.06 -3.48
N LYS A 120 14.25 29.11 -4.46
CA LYS A 120 14.01 29.39 -5.87
C LYS A 120 13.10 28.31 -6.48
N PRO A 121 12.18 28.65 -7.39
CA PRO A 121 11.49 27.65 -8.19
C PRO A 121 12.48 26.74 -8.91
N LEU A 122 12.22 25.43 -8.93
CA LEU A 122 13.04 24.47 -9.68
C LEU A 122 12.95 24.74 -11.17
N SER A 123 11.75 25.05 -11.67
CA SER A 123 11.47 25.32 -13.07
C SER A 123 10.37 26.37 -13.23
N GLU A 124 10.51 27.22 -14.26
CA GLU A 124 9.48 28.18 -14.67
C GLU A 124 8.42 27.58 -15.62
N GLY A 125 8.59 26.32 -16.03
CA GLY A 125 7.76 25.65 -17.02
C GLY A 125 6.47 25.03 -16.51
N GLY A 126 6.04 25.35 -15.28
CA GLY A 126 4.86 24.77 -14.65
C GLY A 126 5.19 23.67 -13.64
N LYS A 127 4.16 22.97 -13.12
CA LYS A 127 4.31 21.92 -12.08
C LYS A 127 5.12 20.73 -12.58
N GLN A 128 5.89 20.15 -11.70
CA GLN A 128 6.72 18.97 -11.96
C GLN A 128 6.13 17.74 -11.27
N GLN A 129 6.41 16.60 -11.86
CA GLN A 129 6.18 15.29 -11.27
C GLN A 129 7.55 14.71 -10.95
N VAL A 130 7.76 14.17 -9.80
CA VAL A 130 9.04 13.70 -9.25
C VAL A 130 10.22 14.68 -9.47
N ALA A 131 11.01 14.89 -8.47
CA ALA A 131 12.28 15.63 -8.59
C ALA A 131 13.32 14.95 -7.71
N VAL A 132 14.51 14.65 -8.25
CA VAL A 132 15.58 13.92 -7.56
C VAL A 132 16.91 14.59 -7.76
N TYR A 133 17.65 14.82 -6.66
CA TYR A 133 19.03 15.32 -6.72
C TYR A 133 19.99 14.30 -7.32
N SER A 134 20.99 14.81 -8.05
CA SER A 134 22.20 14.02 -8.31
C SER A 134 22.98 13.81 -7.00
N PRO A 135 23.81 12.74 -6.87
CA PRO A 135 24.57 12.44 -5.66
C PRO A 135 25.43 13.60 -5.12
N ASN A 136 25.99 14.45 -5.99
CA ASN A 136 26.75 15.63 -5.57
C ASN A 136 25.91 16.87 -5.25
N GLY A 137 24.57 16.77 -5.33
CA GLY A 137 23.64 17.88 -5.02
C GLY A 137 23.64 19.04 -6.03
N ARG A 138 24.36 18.94 -7.16
CA ARG A 138 24.51 20.06 -8.12
C ARG A 138 23.51 20.05 -9.26
N MET A 139 22.77 18.95 -9.42
CA MET A 139 21.75 18.78 -10.46
C MET A 139 20.47 18.23 -9.86
N VAL A 140 19.35 18.53 -10.50
CA VAL A 140 18.05 17.92 -10.19
C VAL A 140 17.44 17.40 -11.48
N ALA A 141 17.13 16.10 -11.52
CA ALA A 141 16.32 15.51 -12.57
C ALA A 141 14.86 15.54 -12.16
N PHE A 142 13.96 15.88 -13.07
CA PHE A 142 12.51 15.91 -12.82
C PHE A 142 11.72 15.61 -14.09
N VAL A 143 10.44 15.29 -13.92
CA VAL A 143 9.52 15.03 -15.03
C VAL A 143 8.49 16.16 -15.12
N ARG A 144 8.25 16.62 -16.34
CA ARG A 144 7.18 17.52 -16.71
C ARG A 144 6.61 17.13 -18.08
N ASP A 145 5.29 16.98 -18.16
CA ASP A 145 4.58 16.61 -19.39
C ASP A 145 5.19 15.34 -20.04
N ASN A 146 5.38 14.29 -19.23
CA ASN A 146 5.97 13.00 -19.62
C ASN A 146 7.40 13.06 -20.18
N ASN A 147 8.09 14.20 -20.04
CA ASN A 147 9.49 14.38 -20.45
C ASN A 147 10.39 14.64 -19.25
N ILE A 148 11.61 14.13 -19.35
CA ILE A 148 12.64 14.31 -18.32
C ILE A 148 13.46 15.56 -18.62
N TYR A 149 13.72 16.33 -17.58
CA TYR A 149 14.57 17.51 -17.58
C TYR A 149 15.64 17.38 -16.51
N ILE A 150 16.79 18.02 -16.74
CA ILE A 150 17.84 18.22 -15.74
C ILE A 150 18.07 19.71 -15.54
N LYS A 151 17.91 20.16 -14.28
CA LYS A 151 18.33 21.50 -13.82
C LYS A 151 19.74 21.45 -13.29
N LYS A 152 20.67 22.20 -13.88
CA LYS A 152 22.03 22.42 -13.35
C LYS A 152 22.00 23.63 -12.45
N LEU A 153 22.15 23.43 -11.15
CA LEU A 153 21.91 24.48 -10.14
C LEU A 153 22.96 25.60 -10.19
N ASP A 154 24.22 25.26 -10.43
CA ASP A 154 25.32 26.22 -10.51
C ASP A 154 25.10 27.28 -11.60
N TYR A 155 24.50 26.91 -12.70
CA TYR A 155 24.28 27.76 -13.87
C TYR A 155 22.82 28.19 -14.04
N GLY A 156 21.90 27.65 -13.24
CA GLY A 156 20.48 27.86 -13.40
C GLY A 156 19.88 27.36 -14.72
N THR A 157 20.63 26.52 -15.47
CA THR A 157 20.20 26.03 -16.79
C THR A 157 19.35 24.78 -16.69
N GLU A 158 18.31 24.70 -17.52
CA GLU A 158 17.42 23.55 -17.66
C GLU A 158 17.64 22.91 -19.03
N VAL A 159 17.80 21.60 -19.05
CA VAL A 159 18.07 20.82 -20.26
C VAL A 159 17.06 19.69 -20.38
N ALA A 160 16.37 19.59 -21.51
CA ALA A 160 15.50 18.47 -21.81
C ALA A 160 16.34 17.22 -22.14
N VAL A 161 16.13 16.14 -21.41
CA VAL A 161 16.72 14.81 -21.66
C VAL A 161 15.91 14.07 -22.72
N THR A 162 14.58 14.15 -22.63
CA THR A 162 13.63 13.56 -23.59
C THR A 162 12.72 14.63 -24.18
N ARG A 163 12.13 14.37 -25.36
CA ARG A 163 11.26 15.31 -26.08
C ARG A 163 10.05 14.63 -26.73
N ASP A 164 9.91 13.34 -26.57
CA ASP A 164 8.88 12.51 -27.21
C ASP A 164 7.74 12.15 -26.25
N GLY A 165 7.81 12.62 -25.00
CA GLY A 165 6.76 12.46 -24.02
C GLY A 165 5.43 13.04 -24.50
N LYS A 166 4.37 12.24 -24.41
CA LYS A 166 3.02 12.62 -24.83
C LYS A 166 1.99 11.81 -24.10
N ARG A 167 0.99 12.48 -23.53
CA ARG A 167 -0.09 11.83 -22.78
C ARG A 167 -0.75 10.71 -23.58
N ASN A 168 -0.99 9.58 -22.96
CA ASN A 168 -1.59 8.39 -23.55
C ASN A 168 -0.79 7.78 -24.71
N GLN A 169 0.50 8.08 -24.82
CA GLN A 169 1.42 7.56 -25.84
C GLN A 169 2.78 7.19 -25.27
N ILE A 170 3.58 8.19 -24.85
CA ILE A 170 4.95 7.99 -24.36
C ILE A 170 5.11 8.65 -23.01
N ILE A 171 5.63 7.89 -22.05
CA ILE A 171 5.97 8.36 -20.71
C ILE A 171 7.44 8.10 -20.45
N ASN A 172 8.18 9.09 -19.97
CA ASN A 172 9.59 8.97 -19.61
C ASN A 172 9.80 9.31 -18.13
N GLY A 173 10.47 8.43 -17.39
CA GLY A 173 10.91 8.70 -16.02
C GLY A 173 9.89 8.49 -14.90
N VAL A 174 8.63 8.31 -15.25
CA VAL A 174 7.54 7.93 -14.34
C VAL A 174 6.76 6.76 -14.94
N PRO A 175 6.08 5.94 -14.12
CA PRO A 175 5.33 4.78 -14.62
C PRO A 175 4.01 5.19 -15.31
N ASP A 176 3.42 4.24 -16.04
CA ASP A 176 2.03 4.27 -16.44
C ASP A 176 1.11 3.91 -15.25
N TRP A 177 -0.21 3.95 -15.47
CA TRP A 177 -1.20 3.71 -14.42
C TRP A 177 -1.02 2.32 -13.77
N VAL A 178 -0.87 1.27 -14.58
CA VAL A 178 -0.85 -0.12 -14.07
C VAL A 178 0.44 -0.44 -13.29
N TYR A 179 1.58 0.13 -13.66
CA TYR A 179 2.81 -0.01 -12.90
C TYR A 179 2.79 0.79 -11.59
N GLU A 180 2.15 1.98 -11.58
CA GLU A 180 1.96 2.72 -10.34
C GLU A 180 1.10 1.94 -9.37
N GLU A 181 -0.01 1.38 -9.85
CA GLU A 181 -0.96 0.66 -9.00
C GLU A 181 -0.36 -0.66 -8.50
N GLU A 182 0.20 -1.49 -9.39
CA GLU A 182 0.51 -2.88 -9.11
C GLU A 182 1.96 -3.16 -8.72
N PHE A 183 2.88 -2.22 -8.97
CA PHE A 183 4.26 -2.30 -8.51
C PHE A 183 4.65 -1.16 -7.55
N ALA A 184 3.67 -0.37 -7.08
CA ALA A 184 3.87 0.76 -6.17
C ALA A 184 4.95 1.76 -6.62
N MET A 185 5.09 1.97 -7.93
CA MET A 185 6.10 2.84 -8.52
C MET A 185 5.56 4.26 -8.70
N THR A 186 6.38 5.27 -8.39
CA THR A 186 6.07 6.69 -8.70
C THR A 186 7.17 7.35 -9.51
N SER A 187 8.35 6.75 -9.54
CA SER A 187 9.53 7.26 -10.25
C SER A 187 10.36 6.12 -10.81
N THR A 188 10.97 6.34 -11.97
CA THR A 188 11.97 5.43 -12.54
C THR A 188 13.31 6.13 -12.75
N LEU A 189 13.49 7.35 -12.21
CA LEU A 189 14.72 8.12 -12.33
C LEU A 189 15.80 7.59 -11.38
N GLN A 190 16.98 7.24 -11.90
CA GLN A 190 18.11 6.76 -11.13
C GLN A 190 19.40 7.45 -11.56
N TRP A 191 20.01 8.19 -10.64
CA TRP A 191 21.34 8.75 -10.84
C TRP A 191 22.43 7.71 -10.56
N SER A 192 23.47 7.68 -11.41
CA SER A 192 24.68 6.92 -11.11
C SER A 192 25.42 7.53 -9.91
N PRO A 193 26.10 6.73 -9.05
CA PRO A 193 26.81 7.24 -7.87
C PRO A 193 27.86 8.32 -8.14
N ASN A 194 28.35 8.42 -9.38
CA ASN A 194 29.34 9.41 -9.82
C ASN A 194 28.76 10.61 -10.59
N ASP A 195 27.42 10.80 -10.58
CA ASP A 195 26.70 11.90 -11.25
C ASP A 195 26.78 11.97 -12.77
N GLU A 196 27.47 11.02 -13.41
CA GLU A 196 27.73 11.08 -14.86
C GLU A 196 26.51 10.64 -15.69
N THR A 197 25.66 9.78 -15.13
CA THR A 197 24.58 9.14 -15.87
C THR A 197 23.25 9.20 -15.12
N LEU A 198 22.19 9.50 -15.86
CA LEU A 198 20.81 9.33 -15.41
C LEU A 198 20.19 8.15 -16.17
N ALA A 199 19.76 7.12 -15.45
CA ALA A 199 18.99 6.01 -16.02
C ALA A 199 17.49 6.18 -15.75
N PHE A 200 16.65 5.67 -16.64
CA PHE A 200 15.19 5.71 -16.50
C PHE A 200 14.50 4.64 -17.33
N VAL A 201 13.24 4.35 -16.99
CA VAL A 201 12.36 3.52 -17.81
C VAL A 201 11.48 4.42 -18.66
N LYS A 202 11.32 4.05 -19.92
CA LYS A 202 10.38 4.61 -20.88
C LYS A 202 9.23 3.63 -21.09
N PHE A 203 8.02 4.14 -21.09
CA PHE A 203 6.78 3.41 -21.34
C PHE A 203 6.17 3.89 -22.67
N ASP A 204 5.99 2.98 -23.60
CA ASP A 204 5.19 3.21 -24.81
C ASP A 204 3.82 2.56 -24.61
N GLU A 205 2.85 3.39 -24.19
CA GLU A 205 1.45 2.99 -23.97
C GLU A 205 0.56 3.23 -25.19
N SER A 206 1.13 3.53 -26.35
CA SER A 206 0.38 3.88 -27.56
C SER A 206 -0.63 2.82 -27.99
N GLN A 207 -0.27 1.53 -27.78
CA GLN A 207 -1.09 0.37 -28.11
C GLN A 207 -1.98 -0.13 -26.95
N VAL A 208 -1.79 0.40 -25.75
CA VAL A 208 -2.63 0.04 -24.60
C VAL A 208 -4.05 0.57 -24.84
N PRO A 209 -5.10 -0.23 -24.57
CA PRO A 209 -6.47 0.24 -24.74
C PRO A 209 -6.80 1.44 -23.85
N MET A 210 -7.65 2.33 -24.36
CA MET A 210 -8.19 3.47 -23.62
C MET A 210 -9.39 3.05 -22.77
N TYR A 211 -9.43 3.48 -21.53
CA TYR A 211 -10.64 3.46 -20.72
C TYR A 211 -11.19 4.87 -20.52
N ALA A 212 -12.50 5.00 -20.39
CA ALA A 212 -13.17 6.27 -20.15
C ALA A 212 -14.31 6.10 -19.15
N PHE A 213 -14.41 7.03 -18.20
CA PHE A 213 -15.60 7.18 -17.36
C PHE A 213 -16.13 8.60 -17.41
N GLN A 214 -17.40 8.74 -17.10
CA GLN A 214 -18.06 10.03 -17.12
C GLN A 214 -17.88 10.77 -15.79
N LEU A 215 -17.73 12.10 -15.90
CA LEU A 215 -17.76 13.03 -14.78
C LEU A 215 -19.01 13.90 -14.87
N TYR A 216 -19.60 14.17 -13.74
CA TYR A 216 -20.85 14.93 -13.61
C TYR A 216 -20.60 16.19 -12.78
N GLU A 217 -21.57 17.14 -12.75
CA GLU A 217 -21.46 18.32 -11.89
C GLU A 217 -21.08 17.94 -10.46
N GLY A 218 -21.83 17.03 -9.84
CA GLY A 218 -21.56 16.57 -8.46
C GLY A 218 -21.55 17.71 -7.44
N TYR A 219 -21.13 17.35 -6.21
CA TYR A 219 -20.98 18.33 -5.13
C TYR A 219 -19.57 18.31 -4.50
N CYS A 220 -18.93 17.15 -4.49
CA CYS A 220 -17.62 16.98 -3.88
C CYS A 220 -16.93 15.71 -4.48
N PRO A 221 -16.04 15.85 -5.46
CA PRO A 221 -15.70 17.11 -6.14
C PRO A 221 -16.85 17.66 -6.96
N ALA A 222 -16.87 18.98 -7.12
CA ALA A 222 -17.84 19.67 -7.97
C ALA A 222 -17.17 20.13 -9.27
N TYR A 223 -17.85 19.87 -10.38
CA TYR A 223 -17.43 20.25 -11.74
C TYR A 223 -18.58 21.03 -12.39
N PRO A 224 -18.72 22.34 -12.12
CA PRO A 224 -19.83 23.16 -12.61
C PRO A 224 -19.98 23.14 -14.13
N GLU A 225 -18.89 22.91 -14.87
CA GLU A 225 -18.87 22.79 -16.32
C GLU A 225 -19.65 21.57 -16.84
N TYR A 226 -19.85 20.55 -16.01
CA TYR A 226 -20.56 19.32 -16.37
C TYR A 226 -22.03 19.30 -15.91
N ARG A 227 -22.62 20.49 -15.70
CA ARG A 227 -23.99 20.63 -15.17
C ARG A 227 -25.04 20.00 -16.07
N PHE A 228 -24.94 20.21 -17.36
CA PHE A 228 -25.95 19.76 -18.32
C PHE A 228 -25.47 18.61 -19.21
N TYR A 229 -24.17 18.51 -19.42
CA TYR A 229 -23.53 17.47 -20.23
C TYR A 229 -22.35 16.88 -19.45
N PRO A 230 -22.30 15.56 -19.28
CA PRO A 230 -21.22 14.94 -18.56
C PRO A 230 -19.87 15.16 -19.27
N GLY A 231 -18.83 15.35 -18.48
CA GLY A 231 -17.45 15.29 -18.96
C GLY A 231 -16.98 13.86 -19.10
N SER A 232 -15.76 13.68 -19.62
CA SER A 232 -15.12 12.37 -19.74
C SER A 232 -13.68 12.44 -19.24
N PHE A 233 -13.30 11.50 -18.37
CA PHE A 233 -11.91 11.26 -18.03
C PHE A 233 -11.43 10.03 -18.78
N THR A 234 -10.29 10.15 -19.48
CA THR A 234 -9.72 9.08 -20.31
C THR A 234 -8.27 8.81 -19.92
N TYR A 235 -7.91 7.54 -19.84
CA TYR A 235 -6.54 7.09 -19.54
C TYR A 235 -6.33 5.69 -20.10
N LYS A 236 -5.08 5.22 -20.10
CA LYS A 236 -4.71 3.88 -20.54
C LYS A 236 -4.91 2.89 -19.42
N TYR A 237 -5.70 1.83 -19.68
CA TYR A 237 -5.97 0.77 -18.72
C TYR A 237 -6.02 -0.58 -19.44
N PRO A 238 -5.00 -1.41 -19.31
CA PRO A 238 -4.99 -2.72 -19.94
C PRO A 238 -5.78 -3.72 -19.09
N VAL A 239 -6.95 -4.17 -19.55
CA VAL A 239 -7.66 -5.28 -18.89
C VAL A 239 -6.99 -6.63 -19.18
N ALA A 240 -7.23 -7.64 -18.34
CA ALA A 240 -6.64 -8.96 -18.47
C ALA A 240 -6.73 -9.53 -19.91
N GLY A 241 -5.61 -9.97 -20.45
CA GLY A 241 -5.50 -10.47 -21.83
C GLY A 241 -5.14 -9.42 -22.86
N GLU A 242 -5.22 -8.14 -22.54
CA GLU A 242 -4.93 -7.03 -23.46
C GLU A 242 -3.41 -6.67 -23.48
N THR A 243 -3.07 -5.74 -24.37
CA THR A 243 -1.69 -5.27 -24.56
C THR A 243 -1.28 -4.32 -23.44
N ASN A 244 -0.13 -4.58 -22.82
CA ASN A 244 0.55 -3.69 -21.88
C ASN A 244 1.44 -2.67 -22.60
N SER A 245 1.91 -1.66 -21.86
CA SER A 245 2.96 -0.76 -22.33
C SER A 245 4.23 -1.54 -22.69
N ARG A 246 4.87 -1.16 -23.78
CA ARG A 246 6.22 -1.63 -24.08
C ARG A 246 7.20 -0.81 -23.27
N VAL A 247 8.02 -1.50 -22.47
CA VAL A 247 8.96 -0.86 -21.57
C VAL A 247 10.39 -1.02 -22.06
N SER A 248 11.20 0.01 -21.90
CA SER A 248 12.61 0.00 -22.25
C SER A 248 13.41 0.86 -21.27
N VAL A 249 14.66 0.48 -21.04
CA VAL A 249 15.57 1.20 -20.14
C VAL A 249 16.51 2.06 -20.95
N TYR A 250 16.66 3.31 -20.53
CA TYR A 250 17.58 4.27 -21.15
C TYR A 250 18.60 4.80 -20.14
N SER A 251 19.75 5.18 -20.64
CA SER A 251 20.75 5.97 -19.94
C SER A 251 21.02 7.27 -20.68
N TYR A 252 21.18 8.36 -19.93
CA TYR A 252 21.58 9.67 -20.44
C TYR A 252 22.89 10.07 -19.79
N THR A 253 23.94 10.26 -20.61
CA THR A 253 25.26 10.75 -20.15
C THR A 253 25.25 12.27 -20.12
N VAL A 254 25.44 12.88 -18.95
CA VAL A 254 25.25 14.32 -18.70
C VAL A 254 26.17 15.20 -19.53
N ASP A 255 27.46 14.84 -19.64
CA ASP A 255 28.46 15.67 -20.31
C ASP A 255 28.33 15.62 -21.84
N THR A 256 28.14 14.44 -22.38
CA THR A 256 28.00 14.25 -23.83
C THR A 256 26.60 14.47 -24.36
N ARG A 257 25.59 14.51 -23.45
CA ARG A 257 24.16 14.54 -23.76
C ARG A 257 23.69 13.34 -24.60
N ALA A 258 24.46 12.24 -24.55
CA ALA A 258 24.14 11.03 -25.29
C ALA A 258 23.01 10.26 -24.57
N LEU A 259 21.95 9.98 -25.31
CA LEU A 259 20.86 9.12 -24.89
C LEU A 259 21.06 7.74 -25.52
N LYS A 260 21.03 6.68 -24.70
CA LYS A 260 21.28 5.31 -25.15
C LYS A 260 20.22 4.35 -24.58
N GLU A 261 19.64 3.55 -25.46
CA GLU A 261 18.80 2.43 -25.06
C GLU A 261 19.68 1.25 -24.61
N MET A 262 19.35 0.69 -23.44
CA MET A 262 19.98 -0.50 -22.88
C MET A 262 19.17 -1.73 -23.29
N LYS A 263 19.67 -2.49 -24.27
CA LYS A 263 18.96 -3.66 -24.77
C LYS A 263 19.08 -4.82 -23.79
N LEU A 264 17.94 -5.31 -23.32
CA LEU A 264 17.81 -6.48 -22.46
C LEU A 264 17.31 -7.67 -23.28
N PRO A 265 17.75 -8.90 -22.98
CA PRO A 265 17.27 -10.11 -23.64
C PRO A 265 15.94 -10.57 -23.05
N ILE A 266 14.92 -9.72 -23.09
CA ILE A 266 13.58 -9.96 -22.52
C ILE A 266 12.52 -9.95 -23.62
N SER A 267 11.37 -10.57 -23.34
CA SER A 267 10.20 -10.55 -24.21
C SER A 267 9.57 -9.14 -24.27
N ALA A 268 8.88 -8.83 -25.36
CA ALA A 268 8.25 -7.52 -25.55
C ALA A 268 7.10 -7.24 -24.57
N ASP A 269 6.57 -8.29 -23.95
CA ASP A 269 5.49 -8.25 -22.93
C ASP A 269 6.01 -8.45 -21.49
N SER A 270 7.34 -8.45 -21.29
CA SER A 270 7.95 -8.49 -19.96
C SER A 270 7.77 -7.16 -19.24
N TYR A 271 7.77 -7.22 -17.92
CA TYR A 271 7.74 -6.05 -17.05
C TYR A 271 9.14 -5.67 -16.57
N ILE A 272 9.34 -4.37 -16.26
CA ILE A 272 10.54 -3.82 -15.59
C ILE A 272 10.11 -3.08 -14.32
N PRO A 273 9.81 -3.80 -13.24
CA PRO A 273 9.25 -3.18 -12.04
C PRO A 273 10.25 -2.38 -11.21
N ARG A 274 11.56 -2.61 -11.34
CA ARG A 274 12.59 -1.85 -10.60
C ARG A 274 13.84 -1.67 -11.44
N ILE A 275 14.46 -0.49 -11.32
CA ILE A 275 15.85 -0.23 -11.73
C ILE A 275 16.57 0.46 -10.58
N GLN A 276 17.83 0.13 -10.33
CA GLN A 276 18.62 0.72 -9.26
C GLN A 276 20.11 0.66 -9.57
N PHE A 277 20.83 1.79 -9.43
CA PHE A 277 22.28 1.70 -9.45
C PHE A 277 22.80 0.95 -8.22
N THR A 278 23.78 0.09 -8.44
CA THR A 278 24.60 -0.43 -7.35
C THR A 278 25.61 0.64 -6.92
N PRO A 279 26.37 0.45 -5.83
CA PRO A 279 27.49 1.36 -5.52
C PRO A 279 28.55 1.50 -6.61
N ASP A 280 28.59 0.58 -7.57
CA ASP A 280 29.42 0.67 -8.78
C ASP A 280 28.69 1.47 -9.87
N PRO A 281 29.19 2.64 -10.31
CA PRO A 281 28.54 3.49 -11.30
C PRO A 281 28.41 2.84 -12.70
N ASP A 282 29.22 1.83 -12.98
CA ASP A 282 29.14 1.06 -14.22
C ASP A 282 28.21 -0.14 -14.15
N ARG A 283 27.39 -0.22 -13.07
CA ARG A 283 26.44 -1.31 -12.86
C ARG A 283 25.05 -0.82 -12.42
N LEU A 284 24.15 -0.77 -13.37
CA LEU A 284 22.71 -0.61 -13.12
C LEU A 284 22.08 -2.00 -12.96
N ALA A 285 21.43 -2.26 -11.85
CA ALA A 285 20.57 -3.41 -11.69
C ALA A 285 19.20 -3.12 -12.34
N VAL A 286 18.77 -4.00 -13.23
CA VAL A 286 17.45 -3.96 -13.87
C VAL A 286 16.72 -5.24 -13.49
N VAL A 287 15.61 -5.10 -12.80
CA VAL A 287 14.72 -6.21 -12.42
C VAL A 287 13.66 -6.35 -13.49
N THR A 288 13.46 -7.56 -13.98
CA THR A 288 12.44 -7.87 -14.97
C THR A 288 11.55 -9.00 -14.47
N LEU A 289 10.29 -9.01 -14.89
CA LEU A 289 9.35 -10.11 -14.69
C LEU A 289 8.81 -10.54 -16.06
N ASN A 290 8.63 -11.85 -16.26
CA ASN A 290 7.83 -12.32 -17.39
C ASN A 290 6.35 -11.94 -17.18
N ARG A 291 5.52 -12.02 -18.22
CA ARG A 291 4.11 -11.62 -18.15
C ARG A 291 3.33 -12.41 -17.09
N THR A 292 3.63 -13.69 -16.90
CA THR A 292 2.99 -14.54 -15.87
C THR A 292 3.54 -14.27 -14.46
N GLN A 293 4.54 -13.39 -14.30
CA GLN A 293 5.13 -12.94 -13.04
C GLN A 293 5.66 -14.06 -12.14
N ASN A 294 6.04 -15.19 -12.73
CA ASN A 294 6.59 -16.35 -12.02
C ASN A 294 8.09 -16.58 -12.28
N GLU A 295 8.68 -15.75 -13.14
CA GLU A 295 10.13 -15.70 -13.39
C GLU A 295 10.61 -14.24 -13.29
N MET A 296 11.51 -13.98 -12.35
CA MET A 296 12.15 -12.69 -12.12
C MET A 296 13.63 -12.80 -12.44
N ASP A 297 14.12 -11.92 -13.31
CA ASP A 297 15.54 -11.80 -13.60
C ASP A 297 16.10 -10.47 -13.08
N ILE A 298 17.28 -10.51 -12.51
CA ILE A 298 18.07 -9.33 -12.18
C ILE A 298 19.26 -9.27 -13.14
N TYR A 299 19.29 -8.24 -13.98
CA TYR A 299 20.40 -7.96 -14.89
C TYR A 299 21.33 -6.89 -14.33
N ALA A 300 22.64 -7.11 -14.41
CA ALA A 300 23.64 -6.05 -14.32
C ALA A 300 23.84 -5.45 -15.71
N VAL A 301 23.56 -4.16 -15.86
CA VAL A 301 23.69 -3.45 -17.14
C VAL A 301 24.73 -2.35 -16.99
N ASN A 302 25.70 -2.30 -17.89
CA ASN A 302 26.62 -1.16 -17.95
C ASN A 302 25.94 0.01 -18.69
N PRO A 303 25.68 1.15 -18.02
CA PRO A 303 24.91 2.24 -18.60
C PRO A 303 25.58 2.95 -19.77
N LYS A 304 26.92 2.84 -19.88
CA LYS A 304 27.72 3.45 -20.97
C LYS A 304 27.78 2.56 -22.20
N SER A 305 28.06 1.26 -22.02
CA SER A 305 28.16 0.31 -23.13
C SER A 305 26.81 -0.28 -23.54
N GLY A 306 25.85 -0.38 -22.63
CA GLY A 306 24.59 -1.06 -22.82
C GLY A 306 24.69 -2.60 -22.71
N VAL A 307 25.86 -3.13 -22.34
CA VAL A 307 26.07 -4.57 -22.16
C VAL A 307 25.34 -5.02 -20.89
N SER A 308 24.52 -6.04 -21.03
CA SER A 308 23.78 -6.66 -19.93
C SER A 308 24.29 -8.06 -19.62
N LYS A 309 24.27 -8.43 -18.34
CA LYS A 309 24.59 -9.76 -17.83
C LYS A 309 23.54 -10.17 -16.80
N LEU A 310 22.99 -11.37 -16.95
CA LEU A 310 22.12 -11.95 -15.92
C LEU A 310 22.92 -12.19 -14.64
N LEU A 311 22.48 -11.60 -13.54
CA LEU A 311 23.02 -11.83 -12.19
C LEU A 311 22.29 -12.96 -11.48
N LEU A 312 20.96 -12.93 -11.51
CA LEU A 312 20.13 -13.87 -10.75
C LEU A 312 18.83 -14.11 -11.48
N ARG A 313 18.36 -15.35 -11.44
CA ARG A 313 16.98 -15.73 -11.77
C ARG A 313 16.31 -16.30 -10.55
N GLU A 314 15.12 -15.78 -10.22
CA GLU A 314 14.22 -16.30 -9.22
C GLU A 314 12.96 -16.82 -9.91
N THR A 315 12.45 -17.97 -9.45
CA THR A 315 11.24 -18.56 -10.01
C THR A 315 10.29 -19.02 -8.90
N ASP A 316 9.00 -18.96 -9.16
CA ASP A 316 7.96 -19.53 -8.32
C ASP A 316 7.00 -20.36 -9.15
N LYS A 317 6.31 -21.35 -8.55
CA LYS A 317 5.32 -22.17 -9.25
C LYS A 317 4.03 -21.39 -9.53
N ALA A 318 3.74 -20.40 -8.72
CA ALA A 318 2.58 -19.51 -8.82
C ALA A 318 3.02 -18.13 -9.34
N TRP A 319 3.39 -17.22 -8.48
CA TRP A 319 3.84 -15.87 -8.82
C TRP A 319 4.95 -15.41 -7.88
N ILE A 320 5.66 -14.37 -8.24
CA ILE A 320 6.64 -13.69 -7.37
C ILE A 320 5.96 -12.43 -6.84
N ASP A 321 5.95 -12.27 -5.51
CA ASP A 321 5.27 -11.18 -4.85
C ASP A 321 6.02 -9.85 -5.00
N GLU A 322 5.26 -8.77 -5.09
CA GLU A 322 5.80 -7.41 -5.10
C GLU A 322 6.69 -7.10 -3.89
N PRO A 323 6.37 -7.48 -2.64
CA PRO A 323 7.24 -7.22 -1.48
C PRO A 323 8.66 -7.79 -1.61
N ILE A 324 8.89 -8.79 -2.45
CA ILE A 324 10.23 -9.30 -2.75
C ILE A 324 11.09 -8.22 -3.42
N LEU A 325 10.49 -7.41 -4.30
CA LEU A 325 11.16 -6.32 -5.02
C LEU A 325 11.64 -5.21 -4.07
N ASP A 326 10.91 -4.95 -3.01
CA ASP A 326 11.24 -3.91 -2.02
C ASP A 326 12.31 -4.39 -1.03
N ASN A 327 12.56 -5.70 -0.96
CA ASN A 327 13.61 -6.32 -0.13
C ASN A 327 14.86 -6.66 -0.96
N LEU A 328 15.17 -5.85 -1.97
CA LEU A 328 16.41 -5.89 -2.77
C LEU A 328 17.32 -4.72 -2.36
N ALA A 329 18.53 -5.02 -1.89
CA ALA A 329 19.49 -4.01 -1.44
C ALA A 329 20.91 -4.33 -1.94
N PHE A 330 21.59 -3.31 -2.49
CA PHE A 330 22.95 -3.44 -3.04
C PHE A 330 23.97 -2.80 -2.12
N TYR A 331 25.06 -3.54 -1.89
CA TYR A 331 26.23 -3.13 -1.11
C TYR A 331 27.49 -3.23 -2.00
N PRO A 332 28.65 -2.68 -1.61
CA PRO A 332 29.86 -2.71 -2.46
C PRO A 332 30.24 -4.10 -2.98
N ASP A 333 30.16 -5.14 -2.13
CA ASP A 333 30.66 -6.48 -2.47
C ASP A 333 29.56 -7.53 -2.66
N PHE A 334 28.31 -7.21 -2.36
CA PHE A 334 27.19 -8.16 -2.39
C PHE A 334 25.85 -7.46 -2.54
N PHE A 335 24.81 -8.25 -2.76
CA PHE A 335 23.43 -7.77 -2.63
C PHE A 335 22.58 -8.75 -1.81
N ILE A 336 21.47 -8.23 -1.31
CA ILE A 336 20.46 -8.99 -0.54
C ILE A 336 19.20 -9.01 -1.37
N LEU A 337 18.52 -10.16 -1.37
CA LEU A 337 17.19 -10.34 -1.94
C LEU A 337 16.36 -11.20 -0.99
N ALA A 338 15.08 -10.85 -0.81
CA ALA A 338 14.10 -11.73 -0.22
C ALA A 338 13.65 -12.82 -1.22
N SER A 339 13.29 -14.00 -0.71
CA SER A 339 12.77 -15.09 -1.53
C SER A 339 11.92 -16.03 -0.69
N CYS A 340 10.85 -16.55 -1.31
CA CYS A 340 9.95 -17.54 -0.71
C CYS A 340 10.35 -18.98 -1.02
N ARG A 341 11.53 -19.23 -1.62
CA ARG A 341 12.00 -20.57 -2.07
C ARG A 341 12.03 -21.65 -1.00
N SER A 342 12.11 -21.27 0.29
CA SER A 342 12.11 -22.19 1.41
C SER A 342 10.71 -22.44 2.01
N GLY A 343 9.65 -21.95 1.38
CA GLY A 343 8.26 -22.04 1.85
C GLY A 343 7.80 -20.86 2.70
N TYR A 344 8.70 -19.96 3.05
CA TYR A 344 8.48 -18.70 3.76
C TYR A 344 9.42 -17.64 3.22
N GLN A 345 9.06 -16.37 3.33
CA GLN A 345 9.88 -15.26 2.87
C GLN A 345 11.08 -15.05 3.79
N HIS A 346 12.28 -15.23 3.24
CA HIS A 346 13.54 -15.06 3.95
C HIS A 346 14.56 -14.26 3.16
N LEU A 347 15.59 -13.75 3.84
CA LEU A 347 16.67 -12.95 3.26
C LEU A 347 17.83 -13.84 2.83
N TYR A 348 18.35 -13.55 1.64
CA TYR A 348 19.48 -14.24 1.02
C TYR A 348 20.53 -13.23 0.57
N ARG A 349 21.80 -13.54 0.82
CA ARG A 349 22.95 -12.75 0.36
C ARG A 349 23.59 -13.39 -0.85
N TYR A 350 23.84 -12.59 -1.88
CA TYR A 350 24.46 -13.01 -3.13
C TYR A 350 25.71 -12.21 -3.44
N ASN A 351 26.68 -12.87 -4.10
CA ASN A 351 27.80 -12.19 -4.73
C ASN A 351 27.39 -11.60 -6.08
N TYR A 352 28.13 -10.61 -6.59
CA TYR A 352 27.86 -10.00 -7.91
C TYR A 352 28.14 -10.90 -9.13
N ASN A 353 28.57 -12.12 -8.91
CA ASN A 353 28.59 -13.15 -9.96
C ASN A 353 27.31 -14.00 -9.99
N GLY A 354 26.33 -13.70 -9.12
CA GLY A 354 25.04 -14.39 -9.01
C GLY A 354 25.06 -15.62 -8.10
N THR A 355 26.20 -15.95 -7.48
CA THR A 355 26.28 -17.10 -6.57
C THR A 355 25.68 -16.76 -5.20
N LEU A 356 24.88 -17.69 -4.66
CA LEU A 356 24.36 -17.59 -3.31
C LEU A 356 25.51 -17.71 -2.31
N ALA A 357 25.76 -16.65 -1.54
CA ALA A 357 26.76 -16.66 -0.50
C ALA A 357 26.22 -17.22 0.81
N ARG A 358 24.98 -16.87 1.18
CA ARG A 358 24.38 -17.27 2.45
C ARG A 358 22.86 -17.04 2.47
N GLN A 359 22.11 -17.97 3.09
CA GLN A 359 20.78 -17.68 3.61
C GLN A 359 20.92 -17.00 4.97
N ILE A 360 20.36 -15.79 5.12
CA ILE A 360 20.53 -14.97 6.33
C ILE A 360 19.52 -15.40 7.41
N THR A 361 18.25 -15.46 7.07
CA THR A 361 17.16 -15.83 7.98
C THR A 361 16.52 -17.16 7.57
N ARG A 362 15.93 -17.88 8.54
CA ARG A 362 15.27 -19.18 8.30
C ARG A 362 14.26 -19.50 9.39
N GLY A 363 13.22 -20.25 9.05
CA GLY A 363 12.19 -20.68 9.99
C GLY A 363 10.83 -20.83 9.31
N GLU A 364 9.79 -21.16 10.06
CA GLU A 364 8.40 -21.23 9.60
C GLU A 364 7.68 -19.88 9.84
N TRP A 365 8.27 -18.82 9.36
CA TRP A 365 7.83 -17.43 9.51
C TRP A 365 8.39 -16.56 8.38
N ASN A 366 7.81 -15.37 8.19
CA ASN A 366 8.18 -14.47 7.11
C ASN A 366 8.97 -13.26 7.62
N VAL A 367 9.99 -12.86 6.88
CA VAL A 367 10.53 -11.51 6.91
C VAL A 367 9.56 -10.60 6.12
N SER A 368 9.02 -9.58 6.74
CA SER A 368 8.18 -8.59 6.04
C SER A 368 9.01 -7.46 5.42
N SER A 369 10.09 -7.04 6.08
CA SER A 369 10.96 -5.98 5.59
C SER A 369 12.42 -6.20 5.97
N PHE A 370 13.33 -5.96 5.04
CA PHE A 370 14.75 -5.78 5.30
C PHE A 370 15.02 -4.31 5.66
N LEU A 371 15.56 -4.05 6.84
CA LEU A 371 15.70 -2.70 7.40
C LEU A 371 17.11 -2.12 7.29
N GLY A 372 18.13 -2.95 7.05
CA GLY A 372 19.48 -2.48 6.88
C GLY A 372 20.56 -3.48 7.26
N TYR A 373 21.80 -3.12 6.94
CA TYR A 373 23.00 -3.88 7.25
C TYR A 373 24.07 -2.97 7.86
N ASP A 374 24.52 -3.32 9.05
CA ASP A 374 25.66 -2.65 9.69
C ASP A 374 26.97 -3.36 9.28
N ALA A 375 27.75 -2.70 8.45
CA ALA A 375 29.02 -3.22 7.95
C ALA A 375 30.07 -3.41 9.07
N ASN A 376 30.01 -2.62 10.15
CA ASN A 376 30.98 -2.69 11.25
C ASN A 376 30.79 -3.97 12.08
N SER A 377 29.55 -4.34 12.35
CA SER A 377 29.23 -5.57 13.13
C SER A 377 28.88 -6.76 12.26
N GLY A 378 28.66 -6.57 10.97
CA GLY A 378 28.17 -7.60 10.06
C GLY A 378 26.73 -8.03 10.36
N SER A 379 25.93 -7.16 10.97
CA SER A 379 24.57 -7.46 11.42
C SER A 379 23.54 -7.02 10.40
N TYR A 380 22.48 -7.82 10.25
CA TYR A 380 21.31 -7.54 9.41
C TYR A 380 20.13 -7.24 10.31
N PHE A 381 19.32 -6.22 9.95
CA PHE A 381 18.13 -5.80 10.67
C PHE A 381 16.90 -6.05 9.80
N TYR A 382 15.83 -6.55 10.40
CA TYR A 382 14.63 -6.92 9.65
C TYR A 382 13.39 -6.95 10.55
N GLU A 383 12.23 -6.83 9.91
CA GLU A 383 10.92 -7.10 10.51
C GLU A 383 10.49 -8.52 10.19
N SER A 384 9.84 -9.18 11.14
CA SER A 384 9.27 -10.50 10.91
C SER A 384 8.09 -10.81 11.82
N ASN A 385 7.34 -11.85 11.44
CA ASN A 385 6.22 -12.38 12.19
C ASN A 385 6.55 -13.67 12.98
N GLN A 386 7.79 -13.81 13.47
CA GLN A 386 8.21 -14.99 14.24
C GLN A 386 7.35 -15.31 15.47
N GLU A 387 6.72 -14.30 16.07
CA GLU A 387 5.85 -14.46 17.24
C GLU A 387 4.44 -14.97 16.88
N GLY A 388 4.22 -15.25 15.63
CA GLY A 388 2.95 -15.70 15.06
C GLY A 388 2.38 -14.71 14.04
N PRO A 389 1.44 -15.17 13.19
CA PRO A 389 0.94 -14.37 12.07
C PRO A 389 0.29 -13.04 12.45
N LEU A 390 -0.23 -12.90 13.68
CA LEU A 390 -0.90 -11.68 14.16
C LEU A 390 0.08 -10.55 14.52
N TYR A 391 1.39 -10.83 14.59
CA TYR A 391 2.36 -9.93 15.19
C TYR A 391 3.48 -9.58 14.22
N LYS A 392 4.05 -8.40 14.39
CA LYS A 392 5.30 -7.98 13.74
C LYS A 392 6.28 -7.47 14.77
N ALA A 393 7.52 -7.91 14.67
CA ALA A 393 8.58 -7.52 15.60
C ALA A 393 9.88 -7.23 14.84
N ILE A 394 10.75 -6.43 15.47
CA ILE A 394 12.02 -6.00 14.91
C ILE A 394 13.13 -6.91 15.46
N TYR A 395 13.97 -7.40 14.57
CA TYR A 395 15.06 -8.32 14.86
C TYR A 395 16.39 -7.86 14.28
N LYS A 396 17.44 -8.35 14.90
CA LYS A 396 18.82 -8.29 14.41
C LYS A 396 19.42 -9.69 14.39
N ILE A 397 20.10 -10.04 13.31
CA ILE A 397 20.94 -11.24 13.23
C ILE A 397 22.38 -10.84 12.94
N ASN A 398 23.33 -11.27 13.77
CA ASN A 398 24.73 -10.91 13.61
C ASN A 398 25.47 -11.83 12.63
N ALA A 399 26.75 -11.51 12.34
CA ALA A 399 27.59 -12.28 11.42
C ALA A 399 27.71 -13.76 11.80
N LYS A 400 27.61 -14.11 13.11
CA LYS A 400 27.66 -15.47 13.62
C LYS A 400 26.31 -16.20 13.55
N GLY A 401 25.23 -15.53 13.11
CA GLY A 401 23.88 -16.09 13.03
C GLY A 401 23.13 -16.05 14.38
N VAL A 402 23.60 -15.29 15.35
CA VAL A 402 22.88 -15.09 16.60
C VAL A 402 21.82 -14.01 16.39
N GLU A 403 20.58 -14.39 16.59
CA GLU A 403 19.41 -13.52 16.49
C GLU A 403 19.10 -12.82 17.82
N THR A 404 18.61 -11.61 17.75
CA THR A 404 18.18 -10.80 18.89
C THR A 404 16.93 -10.02 18.53
N LYS A 405 15.87 -10.14 19.31
CA LYS A 405 14.67 -9.29 19.19
C LYS A 405 14.99 -7.90 19.76
N LEU A 406 14.63 -6.85 19.01
CA LEU A 406 14.85 -5.44 19.38
C LEU A 406 13.58 -4.77 19.89
N SER A 407 12.40 -5.08 19.32
CA SER A 407 11.13 -4.56 19.81
C SER A 407 10.73 -5.29 21.11
N THR A 408 10.28 -4.53 22.12
CA THR A 408 9.97 -5.09 23.44
C THR A 408 8.51 -5.47 23.63
N LEU A 409 7.60 -4.78 22.94
CA LEU A 409 6.16 -4.96 23.07
C LEU A 409 5.62 -5.91 22.00
N LYS A 410 4.66 -6.73 22.39
CA LYS A 410 3.95 -7.66 21.49
C LYS A 410 2.78 -6.92 20.84
N GLY A 411 2.65 -7.04 19.55
CA GLY A 411 1.72 -6.35 18.69
C GLY A 411 2.32 -6.14 17.31
N THR A 412 1.99 -5.05 16.66
CA THR A 412 2.56 -4.66 15.36
C THR A 412 3.64 -3.61 15.57
N ASN A 413 4.88 -3.95 15.22
CA ASN A 413 6.04 -3.05 15.24
C ASN A 413 6.57 -2.87 13.82
N THR A 414 6.88 -1.62 13.44
CA THR A 414 7.59 -1.27 12.21
C THR A 414 8.72 -0.31 12.53
N ALA A 415 9.81 -0.33 11.77
CA ALA A 415 10.98 0.47 12.10
C ALA A 415 11.62 1.12 10.88
N VAL A 416 12.18 2.33 11.09
CA VAL A 416 13.06 3.00 10.14
C VAL A 416 14.41 3.22 10.82
N PHE A 417 15.46 2.59 10.27
CA PHE A 417 16.82 2.73 10.75
C PHE A 417 17.53 3.91 10.09
N ASN A 418 18.45 4.53 10.81
CA ASN A 418 19.41 5.43 10.20
C ASN A 418 20.43 4.61 9.37
N PRO A 419 21.16 5.23 8.40
CA PRO A 419 22.07 4.51 7.50
C PRO A 419 23.18 3.72 8.22
N SER A 420 23.62 4.16 9.39
CA SER A 420 24.63 3.48 10.19
C SER A 420 24.04 2.36 11.08
N CYS A 421 22.75 2.13 11.05
CA CYS A 421 22.01 1.18 11.88
C CYS A 421 22.27 1.32 13.40
N THR A 422 22.58 2.55 13.87
CA THR A 422 22.86 2.84 15.29
C THR A 422 21.61 3.25 16.06
N TYR A 423 20.65 3.85 15.36
CA TYR A 423 19.35 4.26 15.89
C TYR A 423 18.23 3.84 14.95
N PHE A 424 17.05 3.63 15.50
CA PHE A 424 15.83 3.47 14.72
C PHE A 424 14.62 4.14 15.40
N ILE A 425 13.66 4.52 14.59
CA ILE A 425 12.35 4.97 15.02
C ILE A 425 11.42 3.78 14.91
N ASN A 426 10.90 3.32 16.06
CA ASN A 426 9.93 2.24 16.14
C ASN A 426 8.52 2.80 16.24
N ARG A 427 7.61 2.30 15.42
CA ARG A 427 6.18 2.51 15.49
C ARG A 427 5.51 1.25 15.99
N TYR A 428 4.87 1.33 17.13
CA TYR A 428 4.20 0.22 17.78
C TYR A 428 2.73 0.50 17.96
N SER A 429 1.88 -0.49 17.71
CA SER A 429 0.48 -0.51 18.15
C SER A 429 0.03 -1.94 18.47
N SER A 430 -1.10 -2.05 19.18
CA SER A 430 -1.85 -3.30 19.33
C SER A 430 -3.35 -2.99 19.25
N SER A 431 -4.18 -4.02 19.28
CA SER A 431 -5.64 -3.85 19.30
C SER A 431 -6.17 -3.06 20.51
N SER A 432 -5.36 -2.92 21.58
CA SER A 432 -5.69 -2.18 22.78
C SER A 432 -4.85 -0.93 23.02
N GLU A 433 -3.81 -0.73 22.19
CA GLU A 433 -2.86 0.38 22.34
C GLU A 433 -2.75 1.15 21.03
N PRO A 434 -3.14 2.44 21.00
CA PRO A 434 -2.90 3.29 19.84
C PRO A 434 -1.41 3.41 19.53
N LEU A 435 -1.10 3.93 18.35
CA LEU A 435 0.27 4.14 17.89
C LEU A 435 1.15 4.82 18.93
N VAL A 436 2.26 4.19 19.27
CA VAL A 436 3.35 4.77 20.06
C VAL A 436 4.60 4.82 19.20
N VAL A 437 5.21 5.99 19.08
CA VAL A 437 6.43 6.20 18.30
C VAL A 437 7.60 6.49 19.23
N THR A 438 8.65 5.69 19.11
CA THR A 438 9.83 5.77 19.97
C THR A 438 11.12 5.80 19.19
N VAL A 439 12.14 6.48 19.72
CA VAL A 439 13.52 6.36 19.27
C VAL A 439 14.22 5.28 20.09
N CYS A 440 14.85 4.34 19.41
CA CYS A 440 15.57 3.22 20.00
C CYS A 440 17.04 3.19 19.53
N ASP A 441 17.94 2.62 20.38
CA ASP A 441 19.29 2.28 19.95
C ASP A 441 19.34 0.89 19.27
N ALA A 442 20.46 0.54 18.63
CA ALA A 442 20.65 -0.72 17.92
C ALA A 442 20.61 -1.98 18.81
N ARG A 443 20.41 -1.83 20.13
CA ARG A 443 20.18 -2.92 21.09
C ARG A 443 18.70 -3.07 21.46
N GLY A 444 17.82 -2.21 20.89
CA GLY A 444 16.40 -2.19 21.19
C GLY A 444 16.03 -1.41 22.44
N LYS A 445 16.99 -0.69 23.06
CA LYS A 445 16.68 0.16 24.21
C LYS A 445 15.96 1.43 23.74
N THR A 446 14.75 1.65 24.23
CA THR A 446 14.04 2.92 24.06
C THR A 446 14.81 4.05 24.72
N LEU A 447 15.13 5.09 23.96
CA LEU A 447 15.82 6.29 24.42
C LEU A 447 14.83 7.39 24.77
N ARG A 448 13.78 7.55 23.97
CA ARG A 448 12.70 8.51 24.20
C ARG A 448 11.44 8.18 23.38
N THR A 449 10.32 8.73 23.81
CA THR A 449 9.05 8.69 23.08
C THR A 449 8.88 9.95 22.24
N LEU A 450 8.48 9.80 20.99
CA LEU A 450 8.14 10.90 20.07
C LEU A 450 6.65 11.22 20.13
N GLU A 451 5.82 10.17 20.18
CA GLU A 451 4.36 10.25 20.25
C GLU A 451 3.84 9.09 21.09
N ASP A 452 2.94 9.35 22.03
CA ASP A 452 2.33 8.32 22.88
C ASP A 452 0.79 8.24 22.74
N ASN A 453 0.21 9.14 21.97
CA ASN A 453 -1.22 9.26 21.77
C ASN A 453 -2.05 9.24 23.07
N ALA A 454 -1.54 9.83 24.15
CA ALA A 454 -2.18 9.81 25.46
C ALA A 454 -3.60 10.40 25.45
N ALA A 455 -3.84 11.45 24.66
CA ALA A 455 -5.16 12.02 24.48
C ALA A 455 -6.13 11.04 23.81
N LEU A 456 -5.68 10.35 22.77
CA LEU A 456 -6.48 9.31 22.09
C LEU A 456 -6.76 8.13 23.01
N LYS A 457 -5.78 7.67 23.79
CA LYS A 457 -5.98 6.61 24.80
C LYS A 457 -7.06 6.98 25.80
N THR A 458 -7.01 8.20 26.29
CA THR A 458 -8.02 8.71 27.25
C THR A 458 -9.40 8.77 26.60
N PHE A 459 -9.49 9.29 25.37
CA PHE A 459 -10.75 9.35 24.62
C PHE A 459 -11.31 7.95 24.33
N ALA A 460 -10.49 7.01 23.88
CA ALA A 460 -10.89 5.63 23.61
C ALA A 460 -11.40 4.92 24.87
N ALA A 461 -10.73 5.10 26.01
CA ALA A 461 -11.16 4.54 27.29
C ALA A 461 -12.50 5.10 27.76
N GLN A 462 -12.72 6.41 27.57
CA GLN A 462 -14.00 7.06 27.89
C GLN A 462 -15.13 6.63 26.95
N SER A 463 -14.80 6.31 25.70
CA SER A 463 -15.75 5.88 24.66
C SER A 463 -16.21 4.43 24.84
N GLN A 464 -15.57 3.65 25.71
CA GLN A 464 -15.90 2.22 25.93
C GLN A 464 -15.97 1.43 24.62
N LEU A 465 -14.88 1.42 23.86
CA LEU A 465 -14.82 0.68 22.60
C LEU A 465 -15.02 -0.84 22.83
N PRO A 466 -15.70 -1.56 21.92
CA PRO A 466 -15.67 -3.01 21.88
C PRO A 466 -14.24 -3.54 21.84
N VAL A 467 -13.97 -4.65 22.52
CA VAL A 467 -12.64 -5.26 22.57
C VAL A 467 -12.48 -6.27 21.43
N LYS A 468 -11.37 -6.18 20.71
CA LYS A 468 -11.00 -7.17 19.70
C LYS A 468 -10.52 -8.46 20.38
N GLU A 469 -11.28 -9.54 20.26
CA GLU A 469 -10.96 -10.85 20.80
C GLU A 469 -10.45 -11.76 19.68
N PHE A 470 -9.21 -12.23 19.78
CA PHE A 470 -8.63 -13.14 18.80
C PHE A 470 -9.03 -14.59 19.06
N PHE A 471 -9.24 -15.34 17.98
CA PHE A 471 -9.54 -16.76 18.04
C PHE A 471 -8.89 -17.51 16.86
N THR A 472 -8.96 -18.84 16.91
CA THR A 472 -8.56 -19.72 15.82
C THR A 472 -9.70 -20.68 15.54
N CYS A 473 -10.01 -20.89 14.27
CA CYS A 473 -10.99 -21.88 13.82
C CYS A 473 -10.45 -22.67 12.61
N PRO A 474 -10.98 -23.87 12.32
CA PRO A 474 -10.57 -24.61 11.13
C PRO A 474 -11.09 -23.94 9.86
N ASN A 475 -10.25 -23.91 8.81
CA ASN A 475 -10.68 -23.60 7.45
C ASN A 475 -11.41 -24.81 6.83
N ALA A 476 -11.85 -24.69 5.58
CA ALA A 476 -12.55 -25.78 4.89
C ALA A 476 -11.68 -27.04 4.69
N ALA A 477 -10.35 -26.92 4.69
CA ALA A 477 -9.40 -28.02 4.62
C ALA A 477 -9.03 -28.61 6.00
N GLY A 478 -9.54 -28.02 7.10
CA GLY A 478 -9.21 -28.42 8.48
C GLY A 478 -7.96 -27.79 9.04
N GLU A 479 -7.30 -26.86 8.31
CA GLU A 479 -6.13 -26.13 8.80
C GLU A 479 -6.55 -24.97 9.71
N PRO A 480 -5.74 -24.59 10.71
CA PRO A 480 -6.06 -23.48 11.59
C PRO A 480 -6.06 -22.14 10.83
N MET A 481 -7.10 -21.35 10.97
CA MET A 481 -7.30 -20.03 10.40
C MET A 481 -7.46 -19.02 11.54
N ASN A 482 -6.74 -17.89 11.49
CA ASN A 482 -6.84 -16.86 12.50
C ASN A 482 -8.07 -15.99 12.28
N GLY A 483 -8.67 -15.55 13.37
CA GLY A 483 -9.78 -14.61 13.35
C GLY A 483 -9.79 -13.66 14.54
N TYR A 484 -10.60 -12.64 14.46
CA TYR A 484 -11.00 -11.82 15.59
C TYR A 484 -12.51 -11.60 15.60
N MET A 485 -13.05 -11.23 16.74
CA MET A 485 -14.43 -10.75 16.87
C MET A 485 -14.50 -9.52 17.79
N LEU A 486 -15.46 -8.65 17.48
CA LEU A 486 -15.93 -7.56 18.31
C LEU A 486 -17.30 -7.94 18.82
N LYS A 487 -17.51 -7.90 20.14
CA LYS A 487 -18.80 -8.17 20.78
C LYS A 487 -19.49 -6.87 21.19
N PRO A 488 -20.84 -6.87 21.32
CA PRO A 488 -21.56 -5.74 21.88
C PRO A 488 -21.04 -5.34 23.27
N LEU A 489 -21.17 -4.05 23.59
CA LEU A 489 -20.71 -3.52 24.89
C LEU A 489 -21.46 -4.15 26.10
N ASP A 490 -22.71 -4.47 25.91
CA ASP A 490 -23.59 -5.13 26.88
C ASP A 490 -23.76 -6.63 26.60
N PHE A 491 -22.68 -7.26 26.11
CA PHE A 491 -22.70 -8.67 25.73
C PHE A 491 -23.14 -9.58 26.87
N ASP A 492 -24.18 -10.36 26.61
CA ASP A 492 -24.74 -11.34 27.51
C ASP A 492 -24.69 -12.74 26.85
N PRO A 493 -23.89 -13.69 27.37
CA PRO A 493 -23.70 -15.00 26.76
C PRO A 493 -24.96 -15.86 26.71
N SER A 494 -26.03 -15.46 27.40
CA SER A 494 -27.34 -16.13 27.37
C SER A 494 -28.22 -15.70 26.18
N LYS A 495 -27.91 -14.59 25.53
CA LYS A 495 -28.57 -14.07 24.33
C LYS A 495 -27.97 -14.60 23.07
N ARG A 496 -28.70 -14.48 21.94
CA ARG A 496 -28.20 -14.79 20.61
C ARG A 496 -28.11 -13.54 19.75
N TYR A 497 -26.96 -13.30 19.18
CA TYR A 497 -26.61 -12.10 18.42
C TYR A 497 -26.50 -12.38 16.92
N PRO A 498 -26.90 -11.44 16.06
CA PRO A 498 -26.55 -11.47 14.65
C PRO A 498 -25.04 -11.28 14.49
N VAL A 499 -24.48 -11.83 13.40
CA VAL A 499 -23.05 -11.71 13.07
C VAL A 499 -22.90 -11.04 11.72
N VAL A 500 -21.91 -10.14 11.59
CA VAL A 500 -21.41 -9.66 10.30
C VAL A 500 -19.96 -10.11 10.16
N MET A 501 -19.67 -10.93 9.12
CA MET A 501 -18.32 -11.29 8.71
C MET A 501 -17.75 -10.14 7.88
N SER A 502 -16.81 -9.36 8.44
CA SER A 502 -16.11 -8.29 7.72
C SER A 502 -14.79 -8.85 7.20
N GLN A 503 -14.59 -8.88 5.89
CA GLN A 503 -13.45 -9.55 5.29
C GLN A 503 -12.91 -8.81 4.05
N TYR A 504 -11.66 -9.11 3.69
CA TYR A 504 -11.03 -8.70 2.43
C TYR A 504 -10.67 -9.91 1.57
N SER A 505 -9.94 -10.88 2.13
CA SER A 505 -9.56 -12.17 1.55
C SER A 505 -8.62 -12.13 0.34
N GLY A 506 -8.18 -10.96 -0.13
CA GLY A 506 -7.31 -10.84 -1.30
C GLY A 506 -5.95 -11.52 -1.11
N PRO A 507 -5.33 -12.07 -2.18
CA PRO A 507 -4.05 -12.74 -2.11
C PRO A 507 -2.97 -11.87 -1.47
N GLY A 508 -2.18 -12.46 -0.55
CA GLY A 508 -1.14 -11.75 0.19
C GLY A 508 -1.63 -10.75 1.24
N SER A 509 -2.93 -10.42 1.29
CA SER A 509 -3.49 -9.50 2.28
C SER A 509 -3.61 -10.14 3.65
N GLN A 510 -3.66 -9.31 4.71
CA GLN A 510 -3.87 -9.78 6.07
C GLN A 510 -4.76 -8.80 6.81
N SER A 511 -5.92 -9.26 7.28
CA SER A 511 -6.90 -8.47 8.02
C SER A 511 -6.87 -8.75 9.53
N VAL A 512 -6.45 -9.95 9.92
CA VAL A 512 -6.36 -10.37 11.32
C VAL A 512 -4.96 -10.07 11.86
N LEU A 513 -4.82 -8.87 12.43
CA LEU A 513 -3.59 -8.36 13.04
C LEU A 513 -3.86 -7.80 14.43
N ASP A 514 -2.88 -7.90 15.31
CA ASP A 514 -2.87 -7.20 16.60
C ASP A 514 -2.29 -5.79 16.39
N ASP A 515 -3.18 -4.91 15.90
CA ASP A 515 -2.92 -3.52 15.58
C ASP A 515 -4.08 -2.62 16.01
N TRP A 516 -3.79 -1.32 16.13
CA TRP A 516 -4.82 -0.32 16.38
C TRP A 516 -5.54 0.05 15.09
N LYS A 517 -6.76 -0.41 14.96
CA LYS A 517 -7.64 -0.05 13.84
C LYS A 517 -9.08 0.00 14.34
N VAL A 518 -9.58 1.22 14.58
CA VAL A 518 -10.98 1.47 14.94
C VAL A 518 -11.68 2.01 13.72
N ASP A 519 -12.68 1.27 13.22
CA ASP A 519 -13.45 1.63 12.04
C ASP A 519 -14.95 1.33 12.29
N TRP A 520 -15.79 1.44 11.28
CA TRP A 520 -17.26 1.32 11.32
C TRP A 520 -17.75 0.02 12.01
N GLU A 521 -16.94 -1.05 11.95
CA GLU A 521 -17.22 -2.34 12.60
C GLU A 521 -17.41 -2.19 14.12
N TYR A 522 -16.65 -1.31 14.75
CA TYR A 522 -16.77 -1.01 16.19
C TYR A 522 -18.14 -0.38 16.51
N TYR A 523 -18.59 0.54 15.64
CA TYR A 523 -19.92 1.13 15.78
C TYR A 523 -21.00 0.08 15.59
N LEU A 524 -20.90 -0.77 14.56
CA LEU A 524 -21.90 -1.83 14.35
C LEU A 524 -21.95 -2.80 15.54
N ALA A 525 -20.80 -3.15 16.11
CA ALA A 525 -20.76 -3.98 17.32
C ALA A 525 -21.45 -3.30 18.50
N SER A 526 -21.27 -1.98 18.69
CA SER A 526 -22.00 -1.23 19.73
C SER A 526 -23.53 -1.21 19.54
N GLN A 527 -24.03 -1.52 18.33
CA GLN A 527 -25.44 -1.60 17.99
C GLN A 527 -26.05 -3.00 18.22
N GLY A 528 -25.34 -3.91 18.89
CA GLY A 528 -25.84 -5.23 19.23
C GLY A 528 -25.50 -6.33 18.23
N PHE A 529 -24.49 -6.13 17.39
CA PHE A 529 -23.95 -7.14 16.49
C PHE A 529 -22.64 -7.74 17.02
N ILE A 530 -22.36 -8.97 16.67
CA ILE A 530 -20.99 -9.47 16.67
C ILE A 530 -20.40 -9.19 15.28
N VAL A 531 -19.24 -8.55 15.23
CA VAL A 531 -18.51 -8.39 13.97
C VAL A 531 -17.27 -9.26 14.03
N ALA A 532 -17.10 -10.15 13.06
CA ALA A 532 -15.98 -11.09 13.02
C ALA A 532 -15.23 -11.02 11.69
N CYS A 533 -13.94 -11.35 11.74
CA CYS A 533 -13.08 -11.45 10.57
C CYS A 533 -12.26 -12.72 10.68
N VAL A 534 -12.02 -13.38 9.54
CA VAL A 534 -11.09 -14.52 9.44
C VAL A 534 -10.20 -14.36 8.21
N ASP A 535 -8.94 -14.77 8.32
CA ASP A 535 -7.97 -14.83 7.23
C ASP A 535 -7.83 -16.28 6.74
N GLY A 536 -8.52 -16.60 5.64
CA GLY A 536 -8.49 -17.91 4.98
C GLY A 536 -7.31 -18.09 4.04
N ARG A 537 -7.28 -19.21 3.30
CA ARG A 537 -6.29 -19.48 2.24
C ARG A 537 -6.26 -18.35 1.23
N GLY A 538 -5.08 -18.05 0.71
CA GLY A 538 -4.80 -16.90 -0.12
C GLY A 538 -4.21 -15.72 0.66
N THR A 539 -4.55 -15.57 1.95
CA THR A 539 -4.05 -14.44 2.76
C THR A 539 -2.59 -14.62 3.15
N GLY A 540 -1.91 -13.49 3.42
CA GLY A 540 -0.50 -13.41 3.77
C GLY A 540 -0.18 -13.75 5.23
N GLY A 541 1.09 -13.58 5.60
CA GLY A 541 1.58 -13.77 6.96
C GLY A 541 1.78 -15.24 7.36
N ARG A 542 1.54 -16.17 6.44
CA ARG A 542 1.66 -17.63 6.62
C ARG A 542 2.63 -18.25 5.61
N SER A 543 2.58 -19.59 5.43
CA SER A 543 3.43 -20.26 4.45
C SER A 543 3.07 -19.86 3.01
N ARG A 544 4.06 -19.96 2.13
CA ARG A 544 3.85 -19.73 0.69
C ARG A 544 2.76 -20.64 0.10
N ALA A 545 2.68 -21.87 0.56
CA ALA A 545 1.63 -22.82 0.11
C ALA A 545 0.22 -22.35 0.51
N TYR A 546 0.07 -21.74 1.69
CA TYR A 546 -1.22 -21.19 2.15
C TYR A 546 -1.64 -19.99 1.30
N GLU A 547 -0.71 -19.09 1.00
CA GLU A 547 -0.93 -17.90 0.20
C GLU A 547 -1.24 -18.25 -1.26
N THR A 548 -0.47 -19.16 -1.87
CA THR A 548 -0.63 -19.52 -3.29
C THR A 548 -1.70 -20.56 -3.57
N ALA A 549 -2.41 -21.05 -2.55
CA ALA A 549 -3.51 -22.00 -2.71
C ALA A 549 -4.59 -21.53 -3.71
N VAL A 550 -4.79 -20.23 -3.82
CA VAL A 550 -5.82 -19.60 -4.67
C VAL A 550 -5.38 -19.41 -6.13
N TYR A 551 -4.13 -19.73 -6.47
CA TYR A 551 -3.58 -19.51 -7.81
C TYR A 551 -4.42 -20.20 -8.89
N MET A 552 -4.81 -19.43 -9.91
CA MET A 552 -5.71 -19.79 -11.02
C MET A 552 -7.17 -20.08 -10.63
N HIS A 553 -7.53 -19.90 -9.34
CA HIS A 553 -8.84 -20.25 -8.81
C HIS A 553 -9.36 -19.22 -7.80
N LEU A 554 -9.15 -17.92 -8.07
CA LEU A 554 -9.63 -16.84 -7.18
C LEU A 554 -11.11 -17.02 -6.84
N GLY A 555 -11.48 -16.71 -5.59
CA GLY A 555 -12.84 -16.78 -5.06
C GLY A 555 -13.32 -18.20 -4.72
N LYS A 556 -12.54 -19.25 -5.01
CA LYS A 556 -12.92 -20.61 -4.66
C LYS A 556 -12.57 -20.94 -3.21
N TYR A 557 -11.31 -20.92 -2.89
CA TYR A 557 -10.83 -21.33 -1.58
C TYR A 557 -11.10 -20.28 -0.51
N GLU A 558 -11.09 -19.01 -0.92
CA GLU A 558 -11.49 -17.89 -0.07
C GLU A 558 -12.95 -18.07 0.37
N THR A 559 -13.87 -18.33 -0.55
CA THR A 559 -15.29 -18.58 -0.24
C THR A 559 -15.48 -19.80 0.65
N GLU A 560 -14.81 -20.92 0.35
CA GLU A 560 -14.87 -22.12 1.19
C GLU A 560 -14.46 -21.81 2.64
N ASP A 561 -13.41 -21.02 2.83
CA ASP A 561 -12.87 -20.68 4.12
C ASP A 561 -13.72 -19.61 4.85
N GLN A 562 -14.28 -18.60 4.13
CA GLN A 562 -15.25 -17.65 4.70
C GLN A 562 -16.52 -18.35 5.14
N VAL A 563 -17.00 -19.35 4.40
CA VAL A 563 -18.14 -20.19 4.79
C VAL A 563 -17.79 -21.03 6.02
N ALA A 564 -16.58 -21.61 6.10
CA ALA A 564 -16.12 -22.33 7.28
C ALA A 564 -16.05 -21.42 8.52
N GLY A 565 -15.56 -20.19 8.38
CA GLY A 565 -15.58 -19.17 9.43
C GLY A 565 -16.99 -18.83 9.89
N ALA A 566 -17.92 -18.63 8.96
CA ALA A 566 -19.33 -18.37 9.29
C ALA A 566 -19.99 -19.57 10.00
N ARG A 567 -19.69 -20.80 9.62
CA ARG A 567 -20.15 -22.02 10.31
C ARG A 567 -19.58 -22.12 11.72
N TYR A 568 -18.30 -21.80 11.89
CA TYR A 568 -17.70 -21.73 13.21
C TYR A 568 -18.42 -20.70 14.08
N MET A 569 -18.66 -19.49 13.59
CA MET A 569 -19.45 -18.48 14.32
C MET A 569 -20.84 -18.99 14.66
N SER A 570 -21.52 -19.62 13.72
CA SER A 570 -22.86 -20.23 13.92
C SER A 570 -22.90 -21.31 15.01
N SER A 571 -21.76 -21.97 15.29
CA SER A 571 -21.67 -23.02 16.31
C SER A 571 -21.55 -22.44 17.76
N LEU A 572 -21.27 -21.16 17.89
CA LEU A 572 -21.13 -20.52 19.19
C LEU A 572 -22.52 -20.33 19.85
N PRO A 573 -22.69 -20.63 21.15
CA PRO A 573 -24.01 -20.67 21.82
C PRO A 573 -24.72 -19.31 21.81
N TYR A 574 -23.97 -18.23 21.72
CA TYR A 574 -24.45 -16.86 21.70
C TYR A 574 -24.64 -16.27 20.30
N VAL A 575 -24.52 -17.07 19.25
CA VAL A 575 -24.73 -16.64 17.86
C VAL A 575 -26.05 -17.18 17.33
N ASP A 576 -26.81 -16.33 16.63
CA ASP A 576 -27.94 -16.75 15.83
C ASP A 576 -27.49 -17.09 14.40
N GLY A 577 -27.28 -18.38 14.13
CA GLY A 577 -26.81 -18.87 12.84
C GLY A 577 -27.72 -18.55 11.65
N ASN A 578 -28.96 -18.09 11.88
CA ASN A 578 -29.88 -17.64 10.83
C ASN A 578 -29.73 -16.16 10.48
N ARG A 579 -28.91 -15.42 11.24
CA ARG A 579 -28.69 -13.97 11.10
C ARG A 579 -27.23 -13.64 10.89
N ILE A 580 -26.62 -14.26 9.86
CA ILE A 580 -25.23 -14.01 9.48
C ILE A 580 -25.19 -13.17 8.20
N GLY A 581 -24.46 -12.07 8.24
CA GLY A 581 -24.15 -11.21 7.11
C GLY A 581 -22.68 -11.28 6.71
N ILE A 582 -22.35 -10.74 5.54
CA ILE A 582 -20.98 -10.60 5.05
C ILE A 582 -20.79 -9.21 4.47
N TYR A 583 -19.61 -8.63 4.69
CA TYR A 583 -19.21 -7.34 4.18
C TYR A 583 -17.82 -7.41 3.58
N GLY A 584 -17.63 -6.69 2.48
CA GLY A 584 -16.30 -6.49 1.93
C GLY A 584 -16.23 -5.35 0.93
N TRP A 585 -15.03 -4.82 0.76
CA TRP A 585 -14.69 -3.73 -0.15
C TRP A 585 -13.63 -4.18 -1.16
N SER A 586 -13.73 -3.78 -2.43
CA SER A 586 -12.79 -4.13 -3.49
C SER A 586 -12.74 -5.66 -3.69
N TYR A 587 -11.59 -6.30 -3.45
CA TYR A 587 -11.52 -7.77 -3.42
C TYR A 587 -12.51 -8.36 -2.40
N GLY A 588 -12.66 -7.73 -1.23
CA GLY A 588 -13.67 -8.15 -0.25
C GLY A 588 -15.11 -8.00 -0.76
N GLY A 589 -15.38 -7.00 -1.60
CA GLY A 589 -16.65 -6.87 -2.32
C GLY A 589 -16.86 -8.01 -3.31
N TYR A 590 -15.83 -8.37 -4.06
CA TYR A 590 -15.80 -9.54 -4.93
C TYR A 590 -16.09 -10.83 -4.16
N GLU A 591 -15.38 -11.04 -3.05
CA GLU A 591 -15.56 -12.23 -2.21
C GLU A 591 -16.96 -12.27 -1.58
N THR A 592 -17.53 -11.13 -1.20
CA THR A 592 -18.92 -11.05 -0.74
C THR A 592 -19.89 -11.58 -1.79
N LEU A 593 -19.73 -11.18 -3.05
CA LEU A 593 -20.57 -11.66 -4.16
C LEU A 593 -20.39 -13.16 -4.43
N MET A 594 -19.15 -13.64 -4.39
CA MET A 594 -18.84 -15.09 -4.54
C MET A 594 -19.46 -15.88 -3.39
N ALA A 595 -19.28 -15.46 -2.15
CA ALA A 595 -19.79 -16.15 -0.97
C ALA A 595 -21.32 -16.18 -0.91
N MET A 596 -22.00 -15.12 -1.34
CA MET A 596 -23.47 -15.08 -1.42
C MET A 596 -24.02 -15.95 -2.56
N SER A 597 -23.26 -16.13 -3.64
CA SER A 597 -23.71 -16.90 -4.82
C SER A 597 -23.31 -18.38 -4.75
N THR A 598 -22.15 -18.72 -4.18
CA THR A 598 -21.60 -20.08 -4.17
C THR A 598 -21.46 -20.68 -2.77
N GLY A 599 -21.62 -19.90 -1.71
CA GLY A 599 -21.44 -20.30 -0.31
C GLY A 599 -22.64 -21.08 0.32
N GLY A 600 -23.55 -21.60 -0.50
CA GLY A 600 -24.65 -22.46 -0.04
C GLY A 600 -25.78 -21.74 0.71
N GLY A 601 -25.78 -20.39 0.75
CA GLY A 601 -26.84 -19.58 1.36
C GLY A 601 -26.72 -19.40 2.87
N ILE A 602 -25.52 -19.52 3.42
CA ILE A 602 -25.26 -19.25 4.86
C ILE A 602 -25.44 -17.78 5.21
N TYR A 603 -25.21 -16.88 4.26
CA TYR A 603 -25.29 -15.44 4.45
C TYR A 603 -26.71 -14.91 4.14
N ARG A 604 -27.34 -14.32 5.11
CA ARG A 604 -28.68 -13.71 4.99
C ARG A 604 -28.66 -12.35 4.31
N ALA A 605 -27.57 -11.61 4.48
CA ALA A 605 -27.35 -10.28 3.92
C ALA A 605 -25.88 -10.08 3.55
N GLY A 606 -25.61 -9.34 2.49
CA GLY A 606 -24.25 -8.97 2.10
C GLY A 606 -24.16 -7.54 1.59
N VAL A 607 -23.03 -6.90 1.88
CA VAL A 607 -22.68 -5.59 1.37
C VAL A 607 -21.39 -5.69 0.59
N ALA A 608 -21.46 -5.44 -0.71
CA ALA A 608 -20.33 -5.47 -1.64
C ALA A 608 -20.01 -4.05 -2.11
N ILE A 609 -18.89 -3.51 -1.67
CA ILE A 609 -18.45 -2.15 -2.04
C ILE A 609 -17.37 -2.24 -3.10
N ALA A 610 -17.55 -1.52 -4.21
CA ALA A 610 -16.64 -1.45 -5.35
C ALA A 610 -16.10 -2.84 -5.76
N PRO A 611 -17.00 -3.84 -5.98
CA PRO A 611 -16.59 -5.23 -6.22
C PRO A 611 -16.07 -5.44 -7.63
N VAL A 612 -15.03 -6.26 -7.77
CA VAL A 612 -14.75 -6.94 -9.04
C VAL A 612 -15.85 -7.96 -9.28
N THR A 613 -16.39 -8.02 -10.49
CA THR A 613 -17.48 -8.95 -10.86
C THR A 613 -17.08 -9.92 -11.97
N ASP A 614 -15.98 -9.60 -12.64
CA ASP A 614 -15.29 -10.45 -13.60
C ASP A 614 -13.83 -9.97 -13.70
N TRP A 615 -12.88 -10.86 -13.49
CA TRP A 615 -11.45 -10.52 -13.55
C TRP A 615 -10.99 -10.09 -14.95
N ARG A 616 -11.78 -10.33 -16.00
CA ARG A 616 -11.56 -9.79 -17.35
C ARG A 616 -11.83 -8.28 -17.46
N TYR A 617 -12.45 -7.68 -16.44
CA TYR A 617 -12.65 -6.23 -16.35
C TYR A 617 -11.57 -5.54 -15.50
N TYR A 618 -10.66 -6.31 -14.92
CA TYR A 618 -9.59 -5.78 -14.09
C TYR A 618 -8.25 -5.80 -14.82
N ASP A 619 -7.25 -5.06 -14.28
CA ASP A 619 -5.98 -4.85 -14.98
C ASP A 619 -5.16 -6.13 -15.19
N THR A 620 -4.24 -6.06 -16.17
CA THR A 620 -3.37 -7.18 -16.56
C THR A 620 -2.47 -7.63 -15.44
N ILE A 621 -1.74 -6.70 -14.77
CA ILE A 621 -0.69 -7.07 -13.82
C ILE A 621 -1.28 -7.81 -12.64
N TYR A 622 -2.37 -7.31 -12.04
CA TYR A 622 -3.05 -7.97 -10.92
C TYR A 622 -3.75 -9.26 -11.36
N ALA A 623 -4.65 -9.16 -12.31
CA ALA A 623 -5.47 -10.31 -12.70
C ALA A 623 -4.62 -11.48 -13.23
N GLU A 624 -3.63 -11.19 -14.09
CA GLU A 624 -2.80 -12.23 -14.69
C GLU A 624 -1.76 -12.81 -13.72
N ARG A 625 -1.33 -12.03 -12.71
CA ARG A 625 -0.48 -12.52 -11.61
C ARG A 625 -1.11 -13.73 -10.94
N PHE A 626 -2.39 -13.67 -10.66
CA PHE A 626 -3.10 -14.71 -9.91
C PHE A 626 -3.85 -15.71 -10.79
N MET A 627 -4.29 -15.30 -11.99
CA MET A 627 -5.15 -16.08 -12.85
C MET A 627 -4.52 -16.47 -14.20
N ARG A 628 -3.32 -15.98 -14.53
CA ARG A 628 -2.76 -15.95 -15.88
C ARG A 628 -3.66 -15.18 -16.85
N THR A 629 -3.41 -15.30 -18.16
CA THR A 629 -4.28 -14.65 -19.15
C THR A 629 -5.61 -15.37 -19.29
N PRO A 630 -6.70 -14.67 -19.70
CA PRO A 630 -7.97 -15.32 -20.01
C PRO A 630 -7.88 -16.38 -21.12
N GLN A 631 -6.89 -16.25 -22.03
CA GLN A 631 -6.63 -17.22 -23.09
C GLN A 631 -6.06 -18.52 -22.56
N GLU A 632 -5.22 -18.46 -21.49
CA GLU A 632 -4.62 -19.65 -20.86
C GLU A 632 -5.56 -20.32 -19.85
N ASN A 633 -6.37 -19.53 -19.14
CA ASN A 633 -7.21 -20.00 -18.02
C ASN A 633 -8.68 -19.57 -18.15
N GLY A 634 -9.27 -19.70 -19.35
CA GLY A 634 -10.64 -19.27 -19.61
C GLY A 634 -11.69 -19.87 -18.67
N ASP A 635 -11.53 -21.13 -18.27
CA ASP A 635 -12.42 -21.80 -17.32
C ASP A 635 -12.26 -21.22 -15.89
N GLY A 636 -11.03 -20.95 -15.46
CA GLY A 636 -10.77 -20.29 -14.18
C GLY A 636 -11.42 -18.91 -14.11
N TYR A 637 -11.25 -18.08 -15.13
CA TYR A 637 -11.91 -16.77 -15.21
C TYR A 637 -13.43 -16.88 -15.13
N ARG A 638 -14.04 -17.83 -15.83
CA ARG A 638 -15.49 -18.06 -15.78
C ARG A 638 -15.96 -18.48 -14.38
N GLN A 639 -15.24 -19.40 -13.74
CA GLN A 639 -15.59 -19.90 -12.41
C GLN A 639 -15.37 -18.87 -11.32
N SER A 640 -14.37 -17.99 -11.48
CA SER A 640 -14.01 -16.91 -10.54
C SER A 640 -14.84 -15.63 -10.73
N ALA A 641 -15.78 -15.60 -11.70
CA ALA A 641 -16.55 -14.40 -11.99
C ALA A 641 -17.91 -14.41 -11.27
N PRO A 642 -18.18 -13.53 -10.29
CA PRO A 642 -19.51 -13.39 -9.67
C PRO A 642 -20.64 -13.27 -10.67
N ILE A 643 -20.41 -12.59 -11.79
CA ILE A 643 -21.41 -12.42 -12.85
C ILE A 643 -21.91 -13.76 -13.43
N THR A 644 -21.04 -14.78 -13.50
CA THR A 644 -21.40 -16.13 -13.94
C THR A 644 -22.33 -16.83 -12.96
N HIS A 645 -22.24 -16.47 -11.69
CA HIS A 645 -23.01 -17.05 -10.60
C HIS A 645 -24.19 -16.18 -10.13
N ALA A 646 -24.48 -15.08 -10.81
CA ALA A 646 -25.49 -14.10 -10.41
C ALA A 646 -26.85 -14.73 -10.14
N ALA A 647 -27.29 -15.69 -10.98
CA ALA A 647 -28.55 -16.41 -10.81
C ALA A 647 -28.64 -17.28 -9.53
N ASN A 648 -27.50 -17.56 -8.88
CA ASN A 648 -27.43 -18.36 -7.65
C ASN A 648 -27.39 -17.49 -6.38
N LEU A 649 -27.40 -16.15 -6.52
CA LEU A 649 -27.35 -15.24 -5.37
C LEU A 649 -28.49 -15.54 -4.41
N LYS A 650 -28.14 -15.69 -3.12
CA LYS A 650 -29.10 -15.89 -2.03
C LYS A 650 -28.97 -14.84 -0.97
N GLY A 651 -30.10 -14.47 -0.34
CA GLY A 651 -30.13 -13.42 0.68
C GLY A 651 -30.29 -12.02 0.08
N ASN A 652 -30.10 -11.00 0.92
CA ASN A 652 -30.27 -9.60 0.55
C ASN A 652 -28.90 -9.00 0.19
N LEU A 653 -28.78 -8.35 -0.95
CA LEU A 653 -27.55 -7.69 -1.40
C LEU A 653 -27.70 -6.19 -1.42
N LEU A 654 -26.71 -5.47 -0.90
CA LEU A 654 -26.44 -4.06 -1.18
C LEU A 654 -25.12 -3.97 -1.95
N ILE A 655 -25.18 -3.46 -3.18
CA ILE A 655 -23.98 -3.18 -4.01
C ILE A 655 -23.73 -1.68 -4.03
N VAL A 656 -22.47 -1.27 -3.84
CA VAL A 656 -22.08 0.13 -3.72
C VAL A 656 -20.90 0.42 -4.63
N SER A 657 -20.92 1.57 -5.34
CA SER A 657 -19.78 1.97 -6.20
C SER A 657 -19.69 3.48 -6.36
N GLY A 658 -18.47 3.97 -6.63
CA GLY A 658 -18.20 5.31 -7.14
C GLY A 658 -18.25 5.34 -8.66
N THR A 659 -18.77 6.42 -9.25
CA THR A 659 -18.88 6.53 -10.73
C THR A 659 -17.55 6.90 -11.41
N ALA A 660 -16.57 7.39 -10.64
CA ALA A 660 -15.25 7.77 -11.11
C ALA A 660 -14.15 6.85 -10.52
N ASP A 661 -14.51 5.60 -10.21
CA ASP A 661 -13.57 4.58 -9.78
C ASP A 661 -12.66 4.22 -10.96
N ASP A 662 -11.37 4.59 -10.84
CA ASP A 662 -10.33 4.36 -11.84
C ASP A 662 -9.58 3.04 -11.64
N ASN A 663 -9.91 2.31 -10.57
CA ASN A 663 -9.31 1.02 -10.21
C ASN A 663 -10.28 -0.14 -10.55
N VAL A 664 -11.34 -0.29 -9.75
CA VAL A 664 -12.45 -1.22 -10.05
C VAL A 664 -13.57 -0.46 -10.72
N HIS A 665 -13.53 -0.39 -12.02
CA HIS A 665 -14.45 0.42 -12.81
C HIS A 665 -15.92 0.16 -12.48
N TYR A 666 -16.73 1.21 -12.47
CA TYR A 666 -18.18 1.14 -12.30
C TYR A 666 -18.87 0.15 -13.26
N LEU A 667 -18.23 -0.16 -14.38
CA LEU A 667 -18.63 -1.22 -15.31
C LEU A 667 -18.94 -2.55 -14.60
N ASN A 668 -18.11 -2.93 -13.60
CA ASN A 668 -18.31 -4.16 -12.82
C ASN A 668 -19.71 -4.20 -12.20
N THR A 669 -20.10 -3.11 -11.53
CA THR A 669 -21.42 -2.98 -10.89
C THR A 669 -22.55 -2.98 -11.91
N LEU A 670 -22.39 -2.27 -13.03
CA LEU A 670 -23.41 -2.21 -14.08
C LEU A 670 -23.68 -3.58 -14.71
N GLN A 671 -22.63 -4.32 -15.07
CA GLN A 671 -22.73 -5.64 -15.69
C GLN A 671 -23.32 -6.67 -14.71
N TYR A 672 -22.90 -6.64 -13.45
CA TYR A 672 -23.45 -7.53 -12.43
C TYR A 672 -24.94 -7.23 -12.16
N SER A 673 -25.30 -5.93 -12.08
CA SER A 673 -26.70 -5.50 -11.95
C SER A 673 -27.57 -6.00 -13.11
N ALA A 674 -27.08 -5.91 -14.35
CA ALA A 674 -27.76 -6.44 -15.52
C ALA A 674 -27.98 -7.96 -15.42
N ALA A 675 -26.97 -8.72 -14.96
CA ALA A 675 -27.08 -10.16 -14.75
C ALA A 675 -28.10 -10.53 -13.66
N LEU A 676 -28.17 -9.78 -12.56
CA LEU A 676 -29.18 -9.98 -11.51
C LEU A 676 -30.59 -9.67 -12.01
N VAL A 677 -30.77 -8.61 -12.81
CA VAL A 677 -32.07 -8.26 -13.42
C VAL A 677 -32.54 -9.37 -14.37
N GLU A 678 -31.64 -9.89 -15.23
CA GLU A 678 -31.96 -11.00 -16.15
C GLU A 678 -32.33 -12.28 -15.38
N ALA A 679 -31.68 -12.50 -14.21
CA ALA A 679 -32.02 -13.61 -13.31
C ALA A 679 -33.29 -13.39 -12.46
N GLY A 680 -33.93 -12.21 -12.54
CA GLY A 680 -35.10 -11.84 -11.74
C GLY A 680 -34.82 -11.62 -10.24
N ILE A 681 -33.57 -11.37 -9.88
CA ILE A 681 -33.15 -11.20 -8.47
C ILE A 681 -33.20 -9.73 -8.08
N GLN A 682 -33.88 -9.46 -6.96
CA GLN A 682 -33.96 -8.09 -6.40
C GLN A 682 -32.74 -7.81 -5.51
N PHE A 683 -32.23 -6.58 -5.59
CA PHE A 683 -31.10 -6.11 -4.80
C PHE A 683 -31.20 -4.60 -4.53
N ASP A 684 -30.49 -4.14 -3.51
CA ASP A 684 -30.31 -2.72 -3.21
C ASP A 684 -29.00 -2.22 -3.86
N SER A 685 -28.98 -0.96 -4.29
CA SER A 685 -27.77 -0.31 -4.78
C SER A 685 -27.58 1.09 -4.21
N GLN A 686 -26.31 1.53 -4.09
CA GLN A 686 -25.95 2.89 -3.73
C GLN A 686 -24.81 3.39 -4.62
N ILE A 687 -25.05 4.49 -5.31
CA ILE A 687 -24.08 5.09 -6.21
C ILE A 687 -23.56 6.41 -5.62
N TYR A 688 -22.26 6.62 -5.72
CA TYR A 688 -21.58 7.86 -5.31
C TYR A 688 -21.00 8.57 -6.53
N THR A 689 -21.61 9.68 -6.89
CA THR A 689 -21.22 10.47 -8.07
C THR A 689 -19.82 11.06 -7.92
N ASN A 690 -18.99 10.92 -8.96
CA ASN A 690 -17.61 11.39 -9.05
C ASN A 690 -16.67 10.87 -7.95
N LYS A 691 -17.05 9.81 -7.24
CA LYS A 691 -16.17 9.20 -6.24
C LYS A 691 -15.29 8.12 -6.87
N ASP A 692 -14.03 8.12 -6.43
CA ASP A 692 -13.02 7.13 -6.74
C ASP A 692 -13.24 5.81 -5.97
N HIS A 693 -12.28 4.91 -6.08
CA HIS A 693 -12.29 3.60 -5.41
C HIS A 693 -12.42 3.69 -3.88
N HIS A 694 -11.97 4.79 -3.27
CA HIS A 694 -12.00 4.97 -1.81
C HIS A 694 -13.32 5.56 -1.30
N ILE A 695 -14.17 6.08 -2.15
CA ILE A 695 -15.47 6.68 -1.82
C ILE A 695 -15.37 7.61 -0.60
N ARG A 696 -14.54 8.65 -0.68
CA ARG A 696 -14.22 9.56 0.44
C ARG A 696 -14.41 11.04 0.08
N GLY A 697 -14.26 11.88 1.09
CA GLY A 697 -14.37 13.35 1.00
C GLY A 697 -15.77 13.85 1.33
N CYS A 698 -15.83 15.06 1.92
CA CYS A 698 -17.05 15.68 2.47
C CYS A 698 -17.81 14.72 3.40
N ASN A 699 -19.12 14.64 3.29
CA ASN A 699 -19.95 13.80 4.15
C ASN A 699 -20.07 12.32 3.67
N THR A 700 -19.26 11.93 2.66
CA THR A 700 -19.45 10.65 1.95
C THR A 700 -19.28 9.43 2.84
N ARG A 701 -18.23 9.41 3.70
CA ARG A 701 -17.97 8.27 4.59
C ARG A 701 -19.05 8.05 5.63
N LEU A 702 -19.54 9.12 6.25
CA LEU A 702 -20.63 9.03 7.20
C LEU A 702 -21.91 8.51 6.53
N HIS A 703 -22.26 9.03 5.37
CA HIS A 703 -23.42 8.56 4.59
C HIS A 703 -23.28 7.07 4.21
N LEU A 704 -22.10 6.67 3.72
CA LEU A 704 -21.81 5.30 3.31
C LEU A 704 -22.00 4.32 4.47
N PHE A 705 -21.32 4.54 5.58
CA PHE A 705 -21.38 3.61 6.69
C PHE A 705 -22.71 3.67 7.45
N THR A 706 -23.42 4.81 7.45
CA THR A 706 -24.81 4.86 7.89
C THR A 706 -25.68 3.93 7.04
N ARG A 707 -25.52 3.97 5.70
CA ARG A 707 -26.27 3.09 4.78
C ARG A 707 -25.95 1.60 5.04
N VAL A 708 -24.67 1.27 5.25
CA VAL A 708 -24.22 -0.10 5.56
C VAL A 708 -24.81 -0.60 6.87
N CYS A 709 -24.69 0.17 7.95
CA CYS A 709 -25.22 -0.21 9.27
C CYS A 709 -26.75 -0.36 9.25
N ASN A 710 -27.45 0.58 8.61
CA ASN A 710 -28.91 0.49 8.47
C ASN A 710 -29.33 -0.75 7.66
N PHE A 711 -28.61 -1.08 6.60
CA PHE A 711 -28.89 -2.26 5.80
C PHE A 711 -28.77 -3.55 6.63
N PHE A 712 -27.68 -3.74 7.36
CA PHE A 712 -27.54 -4.91 8.23
C PHE A 712 -28.60 -4.94 9.34
N ASN A 713 -28.89 -3.79 9.95
CA ASN A 713 -29.92 -3.69 10.98
C ASN A 713 -31.29 -4.11 10.42
N ASP A 714 -31.66 -3.63 9.24
CA ASP A 714 -32.95 -3.97 8.61
C ASP A 714 -33.05 -5.44 8.18
N LYS A 715 -31.95 -6.04 7.74
CA LYS A 715 -31.96 -7.40 7.15
C LYS A 715 -31.63 -8.51 8.15
N LEU A 716 -30.96 -8.19 9.27
CA LEU A 716 -30.53 -9.17 10.26
C LEU A 716 -31.22 -9.05 11.62
N ASN A 717 -31.86 -7.91 11.97
CA ASN A 717 -32.56 -7.71 13.23
C ASN A 717 -34.10 -7.84 13.13
N ARG A 718 -34.64 -8.05 11.93
CA ARG A 718 -36.07 -8.28 11.70
C ARG A 718 -36.44 -9.76 11.59
#